data_f1707512b3dc12afd57d6eb91f30820d
#
_entry.id   f1707512b3dc12afd57d6eb91f30820d
#
_cell.length_a   1.000
_cell.length_b   1.000
_cell.length_c   1.000
_cell.angle_alpha   90.00
_cell.angle_beta   90.00
_cell.angle_gamma   90.00
#
_symmetry.space_group_name_H-M   'P 1'
#
loop_
_entity.id
_entity.type
_entity.pdbx_description
1 polymer ?
#
loop_
_entity_poly.entity_id
_entity_poly.type
_entity_poly.pdbx_seq_one_letter_code
_entity_poly.pdbx_strand_id
1 'polypeptide(L)'
;MSESIEAQFEKDWSETESWVWDEIRSGRIADFNSKFNNTLDPKTPDGWDDSNHQRQLSTTFLITLLTEEFFLKAITFKGVRIAGACFKGEINLQHVKLERQLWLELCRFEGSMRLMNFQINDWFSLEGSWIGEVLDLNGAQLNSYVSFKEMKIEGGVDMVGVRVGSNLEMDGATFSQKLNMNSVKIGGSLYLRGKASFSEVEMVSVFVEGAVEMNSSSFSEKLNMNLINVSGYLSMSDDAIFSEIDLSSARIGSNLYLTSSNYNDKLNLNSIHVGGRLLMSGKTIFKEVNLGNANISGNLEMTGSTFTGPLYMNSIKVGDSLFMNDGASFDSVELGSARIGKTISMIGSTFKNTLDMNSLKVEGPLFMREKSTFREVNLGSAVVGGNLELTESTVSGKLNMNSAKVGGSLFLRGSSSFQELNLGNVEIGSNLEMTGSTFSGELNLNSAKVGGTVLMDNDAKFSFAEMGNAEIGGGLEISGSTFSGELNLNSAKVGGTLFLNDGSVFNEIDMIGIYVGNAVVLNTGTFNKELNMNSVKVEGSVFIRGASLHADTNLISSKISGNLELDYSTIKGNLSLDNIEVERNLFARNTIFSEEKLISLCFATIGSTLDFSGSELSNIELTSTQIGSELRLGSGRSYPPVWKGTSQMILWNTTVAAVQDAGVNSWPENLELEGFTYSRLGGFGATGTANMAERKTTDFINWLERDKTFSPQPYEYLAKVLNEAGFPSKANAILHAGRKRSRHLALKKDEQKKRDYFRWFGLTLLQSTIGYGLGTRYFRVLIWLLGFSFVGFLVLLASNINPSPDYYKMAW
;
A
#
# COMPACT_ATOMS: atom_id res chain seq x y z
N MET A 1 70.94 -43.80 44.98
CA MET A 1 70.51 -42.42 45.32
C MET A 1 68.95 -42.26 45.07
N SER A 2 68.36 -42.88 44.05
CA SER A 2 66.89 -42.80 43.78
C SER A 2 66.06 -43.53 44.86
N GLU A 3 66.43 -44.73 45.30
CA GLU A 3 65.66 -45.45 46.34
C GLU A 3 65.72 -44.80 47.74
N SER A 4 66.68 -43.92 48.03
CA SER A 4 66.79 -43.21 49.33
C SER A 4 65.83 -42.00 49.37
N ILE A 5 65.54 -41.37 48.26
CA ILE A 5 64.62 -40.20 48.12
C ILE A 5 63.16 -40.71 48.21
N GLU A 6 62.78 -41.77 47.49
CA GLU A 6 61.48 -42.40 47.59
C GLU A 6 61.13 -42.82 49.07
N ALA A 7 62.05 -43.56 49.69
CA ALA A 7 61.90 -43.98 51.07
C ALA A 7 61.83 -42.86 52.07
N GLN A 8 62.32 -41.65 51.79
CA GLN A 8 62.21 -40.47 52.66
C GLN A 8 60.82 -39.82 52.61
N PHE A 9 60.22 -39.73 51.44
CA PHE A 9 58.83 -39.23 51.31
C PHE A 9 57.80 -40.29 51.67
N GLU A 10 57.95 -41.54 51.34
CA GLU A 10 57.07 -42.64 51.71
C GLU A 10 56.92 -42.87 53.21
N LYS A 11 57.88 -42.46 54.05
CA LYS A 11 57.81 -42.54 55.50
C LYS A 11 56.73 -41.69 56.15
N ASP A 12 56.36 -40.60 55.44
CA ASP A 12 55.34 -39.67 55.94
C ASP A 12 53.96 -39.89 55.27
N TRP A 13 53.85 -40.84 54.36
CA TRP A 13 52.60 -41.14 53.67
C TRP A 13 51.70 -42.12 54.43
N SER A 14 50.38 -41.89 54.36
CA SER A 14 49.40 -42.85 54.84
C SER A 14 49.38 -44.14 53.98
N GLU A 15 48.84 -45.20 54.47
CA GLU A 15 48.62 -46.43 53.69
C GLU A 15 47.83 -46.18 52.41
N THR A 16 46.91 -45.26 52.47
CA THR A 16 46.08 -44.83 51.36
C THR A 16 46.94 -44.13 50.30
N GLU A 17 47.76 -43.19 50.67
CA GLU A 17 48.65 -42.45 49.77
C GLU A 17 49.68 -43.37 49.13
N SER A 18 50.23 -44.28 49.83
CA SER A 18 51.14 -45.32 49.30
C SER A 18 50.44 -46.18 48.25
N TRP A 19 49.23 -46.62 48.53
CA TRP A 19 48.43 -47.37 47.53
C TRP A 19 48.16 -46.57 46.29
N VAL A 20 47.77 -45.30 46.42
CA VAL A 20 47.55 -44.38 45.27
C VAL A 20 48.80 -44.25 44.40
N TRP A 21 50.00 -44.14 45.07
CA TRP A 21 51.28 -44.10 44.37
C TRP A 21 51.54 -45.40 43.58
N ASP A 22 51.28 -46.54 44.18
CA ASP A 22 51.49 -47.85 43.53
C ASP A 22 50.57 -48.02 42.27
N GLU A 23 49.32 -47.52 42.35
CA GLU A 23 48.43 -47.53 41.19
C GLU A 23 48.95 -46.63 40.08
N ILE A 24 49.33 -45.39 40.43
CA ILE A 24 49.82 -44.38 39.47
C ILE A 24 51.13 -44.87 38.82
N ARG A 25 52.08 -45.36 39.60
CA ARG A 25 53.35 -45.89 39.13
C ARG A 25 53.16 -47.09 38.18
N SER A 26 52.12 -47.88 38.41
CA SER A 26 51.74 -49.02 37.59
C SER A 26 50.94 -48.63 36.34
N GLY A 27 50.61 -47.36 36.18
CA GLY A 27 49.81 -46.84 35.09
C GLY A 27 48.32 -47.21 35.19
N ARG A 28 47.84 -47.53 36.35
CA ARG A 28 46.44 -47.78 36.66
C ARG A 28 45.76 -46.50 37.19
N ILE A 29 44.42 -46.52 37.29
CA ILE A 29 43.64 -45.45 37.94
C ILE A 29 43.56 -45.78 39.45
N ALA A 30 43.90 -44.90 40.32
CA ALA A 30 43.68 -45.04 41.75
C ALA A 30 42.18 -44.73 42.03
N ASP A 31 41.36 -45.74 41.83
CA ASP A 31 39.90 -45.61 41.95
C ASP A 31 39.44 -46.14 43.30
N PHE A 32 39.08 -45.19 44.14
CA PHE A 32 38.58 -45.49 45.52
C PHE A 32 37.18 -46.15 45.50
N ASN A 33 36.37 -45.82 44.48
CA ASN A 33 35.02 -46.39 44.35
C ASN A 33 35.13 -47.90 44.05
N SER A 34 36.02 -48.30 43.20
CA SER A 34 36.30 -49.70 42.94
C SER A 34 36.99 -50.38 44.11
N LYS A 35 37.96 -49.72 44.74
CA LYS A 35 38.67 -50.28 45.92
C LYS A 35 37.73 -50.63 47.06
N PHE A 36 36.83 -49.78 47.40
CA PHE A 36 35.89 -49.95 48.48
C PHE A 36 34.53 -50.57 48.06
N ASN A 37 34.37 -50.86 46.79
CA ASN A 37 33.12 -51.37 46.22
C ASN A 37 31.87 -50.52 46.63
N ASN A 38 32.08 -49.21 46.71
CA ASN A 38 31.12 -48.20 47.11
C ASN A 38 31.39 -46.88 46.40
N THR A 39 30.45 -46.38 45.63
CA THR A 39 30.51 -45.10 44.93
C THR A 39 29.90 -44.02 45.80
N LEU A 40 30.72 -43.06 46.21
CA LEU A 40 30.23 -41.85 46.91
C LEU A 40 30.04 -40.73 45.92
N ASP A 41 28.96 -39.96 46.05
CA ASP A 41 28.73 -38.74 45.29
C ASP A 41 29.49 -37.54 45.98
N PRO A 42 30.52 -36.97 45.33
CA PRO A 42 31.30 -35.91 45.94
C PRO A 42 30.47 -34.63 46.18
N LYS A 43 29.34 -34.49 45.57
CA LYS A 43 28.45 -33.33 45.67
C LYS A 43 27.62 -33.32 46.95
N THR A 44 27.50 -34.48 47.64
CA THR A 44 26.85 -34.62 48.92
C THR A 44 27.86 -34.78 50.04
N PRO A 45 27.61 -34.27 51.24
CA PRO A 45 28.55 -34.48 52.35
C PRO A 45 28.53 -35.89 52.95
N ASP A 46 27.53 -36.69 52.64
CA ASP A 46 27.29 -38.01 53.26
C ASP A 46 28.38 -39.00 52.84
N GLY A 47 28.96 -39.66 53.86
CA GLY A 47 30.01 -40.71 53.72
C GLY A 47 31.43 -40.19 53.51
N TRP A 48 31.65 -38.90 53.37
CA TRP A 48 33.01 -38.32 53.22
C TRP A 48 33.70 -38.01 54.53
N ASP A 49 33.01 -37.94 55.64
CA ASP A 49 33.53 -37.76 56.99
C ASP A 49 33.73 -39.07 57.72
N ASP A 50 34.19 -40.11 57.03
CA ASP A 50 34.51 -41.37 57.58
C ASP A 50 35.61 -41.28 58.65
N SER A 51 35.39 -41.80 59.85
CA SER A 51 36.29 -41.78 60.99
C SER A 51 37.64 -42.46 60.74
N ASN A 52 37.72 -43.26 59.69
CA ASN A 52 38.92 -43.96 59.30
C ASN A 52 39.75 -43.28 58.19
N HIS A 53 39.32 -42.13 57.72
CA HIS A 53 40.00 -41.32 56.64
C HIS A 53 40.44 -42.16 55.44
N GLN A 54 39.70 -43.19 55.06
CA GLN A 54 40.07 -44.16 54.02
C GLN A 54 40.18 -43.56 52.61
N ARG A 55 39.45 -42.47 52.31
CA ARG A 55 39.47 -41.76 51.00
C ARG A 55 40.20 -40.42 51.03
N GLN A 56 40.75 -40.07 52.26
CA GLN A 56 41.42 -38.79 52.40
C GLN A 56 42.85 -38.87 51.90
N LEU A 57 43.22 -37.93 51.05
CA LEU A 57 44.59 -37.65 50.60
C LEU A 57 45.01 -36.28 51.09
N SER A 58 46.28 -36.13 51.51
CA SER A 58 46.81 -34.81 51.83
C SER A 58 47.05 -34.01 50.56
N THR A 59 46.83 -32.70 50.61
CA THR A 59 47.18 -31.81 49.49
C THR A 59 48.70 -31.82 49.22
N THR A 60 49.49 -31.99 50.28
CA THR A 60 50.96 -32.07 50.19
C THR A 60 51.38 -33.34 49.39
N PHE A 61 50.69 -34.48 49.57
CA PHE A 61 50.97 -35.69 48.78
C PHE A 61 50.75 -35.43 47.28
N LEU A 62 49.61 -34.86 46.88
CA LEU A 62 49.32 -34.55 45.51
C LEU A 62 50.32 -33.51 44.91
N ILE A 63 50.64 -32.47 45.66
CA ILE A 63 51.59 -31.46 45.19
C ILE A 63 52.96 -32.10 44.99
N THR A 64 53.45 -32.92 45.94
CA THR A 64 54.74 -33.61 45.87
C THR A 64 54.78 -34.49 44.60
N LEU A 65 53.74 -35.29 44.35
CA LEU A 65 53.66 -36.14 43.11
C LEU A 65 53.78 -35.31 41.83
N LEU A 66 53.26 -34.12 41.81
CA LEU A 66 53.15 -33.27 40.60
C LEU A 66 54.25 -32.25 40.47
N THR A 67 55.16 -32.12 41.50
CA THR A 67 56.23 -31.08 41.47
C THR A 67 57.64 -31.68 41.62
N GLU A 68 57.79 -32.80 42.34
CA GLU A 68 59.08 -33.38 42.58
C GLU A 68 59.57 -34.22 41.34
N GLU A 69 60.76 -33.93 40.86
CA GLU A 69 61.32 -34.50 39.65
C GLU A 69 61.39 -36.05 39.70
N PHE A 70 61.67 -36.61 40.86
CA PHE A 70 61.73 -38.05 41.09
C PHE A 70 60.38 -38.70 40.72
N PHE A 71 59.26 -38.23 41.25
CA PHE A 71 57.97 -38.80 41.04
C PHE A 71 57.49 -38.53 39.59
N LEU A 72 57.77 -37.35 39.05
CA LEU A 72 57.42 -37.01 37.67
C LEU A 72 58.07 -37.95 36.64
N LYS A 73 59.30 -38.37 36.92
CA LYS A 73 60.01 -39.36 36.04
C LYS A 73 59.45 -40.79 36.19
N ALA A 74 58.98 -41.16 37.36
CA ALA A 74 58.42 -42.48 37.64
C ALA A 74 56.98 -42.67 37.16
N ILE A 75 56.23 -41.59 37.01
CA ILE A 75 54.87 -41.61 36.45
C ILE A 75 54.91 -42.09 34.97
N THR A 76 54.07 -43.10 34.68
CA THR A 76 53.96 -43.63 33.31
C THR A 76 53.43 -42.67 32.31
N PHE A 77 53.43 -43.01 31.02
CA PHE A 77 52.74 -42.18 29.98
C PHE A 77 51.22 -41.98 30.26
N LYS A 78 50.63 -42.78 31.17
CA LYS A 78 49.23 -42.66 31.60
C LYS A 78 48.94 -41.47 32.53
N GLY A 79 49.99 -40.79 32.99
CA GLY A 79 49.82 -39.65 33.92
C GLY A 79 49.30 -39.99 35.31
N VAL A 80 48.81 -39.02 36.02
CA VAL A 80 48.15 -39.12 37.35
C VAL A 80 46.64 -39.22 37.17
N ARG A 81 46.07 -40.34 37.63
CA ARG A 81 44.61 -40.57 37.51
C ARG A 81 44.07 -41.10 38.84
N ILE A 82 43.29 -40.25 39.54
CA ILE A 82 42.71 -40.51 40.83
C ILE A 82 41.18 -40.33 40.76
N ALA A 83 40.41 -41.28 41.27
CA ALA A 83 38.94 -41.18 41.30
C ALA A 83 38.37 -41.45 42.70
N GLY A 84 37.46 -40.67 43.17
CA GLY A 84 36.75 -40.85 44.44
C GLY A 84 37.53 -40.50 45.67
N ALA A 85 38.55 -39.62 45.58
CA ALA A 85 39.33 -39.14 46.73
C ALA A 85 38.75 -37.86 47.37
N CYS A 86 39.12 -37.60 48.65
CA CYS A 86 38.80 -36.36 49.37
C CYS A 86 40.10 -35.58 49.68
N PHE A 87 40.10 -34.30 49.40
CA PHE A 87 41.17 -33.34 49.69
C PHE A 87 40.60 -32.23 50.60
N LYS A 88 41.12 -32.11 51.87
CA LYS A 88 40.57 -31.16 52.85
C LYS A 88 41.22 -29.79 52.87
N GLY A 89 42.37 -29.64 52.28
CA GLY A 89 43.10 -28.35 52.25
C GLY A 89 43.17 -27.69 50.90
N GLU A 90 43.82 -26.55 50.81
CA GLU A 90 44.11 -25.86 49.60
C GLU A 90 45.11 -26.64 48.70
N ILE A 91 44.82 -26.81 47.43
CA ILE A 91 45.75 -27.36 46.43
C ILE A 91 46.36 -26.19 45.68
N ASN A 92 47.67 -26.02 45.81
CA ASN A 92 48.41 -24.93 45.14
C ASN A 92 49.39 -25.53 44.10
N LEU A 93 49.03 -25.42 42.82
CA LEU A 93 49.80 -25.87 41.66
C LEU A 93 50.11 -24.64 40.73
N GLN A 94 50.21 -23.45 41.30
CA GLN A 94 50.59 -22.27 40.52
C GLN A 94 51.97 -22.45 39.87
N HIS A 95 52.04 -22.06 38.56
CA HIS A 95 53.26 -22.14 37.75
C HIS A 95 53.78 -23.56 37.52
N VAL A 96 53.07 -24.61 37.95
CA VAL A 96 53.45 -26.00 37.72
C VAL A 96 53.27 -26.36 36.25
N LYS A 97 54.22 -27.13 35.68
CA LYS A 97 54.19 -27.66 34.36
C LYS A 97 54.14 -29.20 34.35
N LEU A 98 53.09 -29.75 33.70
CA LEU A 98 52.90 -31.18 33.55
C LEU A 98 52.97 -31.58 32.07
N GLU A 99 53.68 -32.63 31.75
CA GLU A 99 53.80 -33.17 30.37
C GLU A 99 52.72 -34.21 30.07
N ARG A 100 52.03 -34.74 31.07
CA ARG A 100 51.13 -35.88 31.00
C ARG A 100 49.78 -35.52 31.61
N GLN A 101 48.77 -36.37 31.34
CA GLN A 101 47.39 -36.14 31.80
C GLN A 101 47.26 -36.13 33.34
N LEU A 102 46.32 -35.34 33.82
CA LEU A 102 45.90 -35.25 35.22
C LEU A 102 44.40 -35.40 35.29
N TRP A 103 43.93 -36.52 35.88
CA TRP A 103 42.52 -36.78 36.15
C TRP A 103 42.29 -36.84 37.64
N LEU A 104 41.44 -35.94 38.11
CA LEU A 104 40.99 -35.91 39.53
C LEU A 104 39.47 -35.97 39.49
N GLU A 105 38.94 -37.15 39.17
CA GLU A 105 37.54 -37.36 38.85
C GLU A 105 36.73 -37.89 40.06
N LEU A 106 35.45 -37.53 40.14
CA LEU A 106 34.57 -37.95 41.27
C LEU A 106 35.23 -37.60 42.62
N CYS A 107 36.09 -36.61 42.68
CA CYS A 107 36.82 -36.22 43.91
C CYS A 107 36.07 -35.06 44.59
N ARG A 108 36.28 -35.02 45.94
CA ARG A 108 35.77 -33.93 46.78
C ARG A 108 36.91 -33.07 47.26
N PHE A 109 36.91 -31.80 46.89
CA PHE A 109 37.85 -30.76 47.30
C PHE A 109 37.17 -29.78 48.27
N GLU A 110 37.51 -29.84 49.55
CA GLU A 110 36.89 -28.94 50.54
C GLU A 110 37.52 -27.55 50.56
N GLY A 111 38.78 -27.42 50.17
CA GLY A 111 39.52 -26.18 50.04
C GLY A 111 39.56 -25.65 48.58
N SER A 112 40.22 -24.52 48.39
CA SER A 112 40.47 -23.89 47.11
C SER A 112 41.48 -24.65 46.28
N MET A 113 41.33 -24.57 44.95
CA MET A 113 42.28 -25.09 43.97
C MET A 113 42.92 -23.92 43.19
N ARG A 114 44.21 -23.69 43.41
CA ARG A 114 44.94 -22.60 42.76
C ARG A 114 45.84 -23.15 41.65
N LEU A 115 45.48 -22.85 40.41
CA LEU A 115 46.12 -23.31 39.21
C LEU A 115 46.57 -22.12 38.33
N MET A 116 46.88 -20.96 38.92
CA MET A 116 47.33 -19.78 38.21
C MET A 116 48.59 -20.07 37.39
N ASN A 117 48.60 -19.76 36.10
CA ASN A 117 49.69 -20.07 35.15
C ASN A 117 50.09 -21.55 35.12
N PHE A 118 49.21 -22.47 35.54
CA PHE A 118 49.41 -23.89 35.41
C PHE A 118 49.51 -24.27 33.94
N GLN A 119 50.40 -25.21 33.60
CA GLN A 119 50.61 -25.73 32.24
C GLN A 119 50.47 -27.24 32.22
N ILE A 120 49.66 -27.73 31.32
CA ILE A 120 49.56 -29.20 31.07
C ILE A 120 49.50 -29.44 29.58
N ASN A 121 50.31 -30.39 29.09
CA ASN A 121 50.39 -30.71 27.66
C ASN A 121 49.40 -31.79 27.17
N ASP A 122 48.78 -32.50 28.11
CA ASP A 122 47.83 -33.58 27.85
C ASP A 122 46.48 -33.31 28.56
N TRP A 123 45.61 -34.29 28.64
CA TRP A 123 44.25 -34.20 29.14
C TRP A 123 44.20 -33.81 30.62
N PHE A 124 43.35 -32.78 30.92
CA PHE A 124 43.03 -32.36 32.26
C PHE A 124 41.52 -32.61 32.56
N SER A 125 41.22 -33.38 33.62
CA SER A 125 39.85 -33.72 33.99
C SER A 125 39.58 -33.53 35.46
N LEU A 126 38.47 -32.86 35.79
CA LEU A 126 37.86 -32.76 37.11
C LEU A 126 36.42 -33.33 37.04
N GLU A 127 36.13 -34.25 36.13
CA GLU A 127 34.81 -34.76 35.86
C GLU A 127 34.13 -35.35 37.09
N GLY A 128 32.84 -34.96 37.30
CA GLY A 128 32.04 -35.42 38.45
C GLY A 128 32.49 -34.90 39.81
N SER A 129 33.53 -34.10 39.92
CA SER A 129 34.11 -33.63 41.19
C SER A 129 33.33 -32.46 41.79
N TRP A 130 33.54 -32.27 43.11
CA TRP A 130 32.96 -31.13 43.86
C TRP A 130 34.10 -30.28 44.45
N ILE A 131 33.97 -28.97 44.32
CA ILE A 131 34.91 -27.99 44.89
C ILE A 131 34.12 -27.02 45.80
N GLY A 132 34.47 -27.01 47.08
CA GLY A 132 33.75 -26.20 48.09
C GLY A 132 34.10 -24.72 48.06
N GLU A 133 35.29 -24.37 47.60
CA GLU A 133 35.79 -23.01 47.53
C GLU A 133 36.18 -22.60 46.11
N VAL A 134 37.13 -21.71 45.95
CA VAL A 134 37.52 -21.08 44.68
C VAL A 134 38.37 -22.02 43.81
N LEU A 135 38.10 -22.03 42.51
CA LEU A 135 38.95 -22.58 41.46
C LEU A 135 39.60 -21.45 40.68
N ASP A 136 40.90 -21.29 40.82
CA ASP A 136 41.69 -20.24 40.13
C ASP A 136 42.56 -20.86 39.03
N LEU A 137 42.22 -20.67 37.78
CA LEU A 137 42.91 -21.09 36.59
C LEU A 137 43.53 -19.90 35.81
N ASN A 138 43.62 -18.73 36.42
CA ASN A 138 44.04 -17.51 35.72
C ASN A 138 45.37 -17.72 34.95
N GLY A 139 45.36 -17.42 33.64
CA GLY A 139 46.49 -17.57 32.75
C GLY A 139 46.96 -19.01 32.49
N ALA A 140 46.25 -20.06 32.92
CA ALA A 140 46.61 -21.45 32.72
C ALA A 140 46.69 -21.81 31.21
N GLN A 141 47.59 -22.76 30.87
CA GLN A 141 47.76 -23.31 29.52
C GLN A 141 47.46 -24.81 29.54
N LEU A 142 46.27 -25.16 29.09
CA LEU A 142 45.71 -26.52 29.06
C LEU A 142 45.77 -26.96 27.57
N ASN A 143 46.92 -27.48 27.14
CA ASN A 143 47.25 -27.63 25.73
C ASN A 143 46.50 -28.79 25.01
N SER A 144 45.60 -29.46 25.73
CA SER A 144 44.79 -30.57 25.17
C SER A 144 43.33 -30.44 25.56
N TYR A 145 42.64 -31.57 25.69
CA TYR A 145 41.24 -31.67 26.08
C TYR A 145 41.07 -31.39 27.59
N VAL A 146 40.01 -30.67 27.95
CA VAL A 146 39.64 -30.33 29.34
C VAL A 146 38.23 -30.78 29.62
N SER A 147 38.07 -31.62 30.69
CA SER A 147 36.73 -32.06 31.12
C SER A 147 36.39 -31.51 32.54
N PHE A 148 35.36 -30.75 32.62
CA PHE A 148 34.68 -30.32 33.83
C PHE A 148 33.21 -30.84 33.84
N LYS A 149 32.95 -31.94 33.14
CA LYS A 149 31.64 -32.56 33.07
C LYS A 149 31.12 -32.89 34.46
N GLU A 150 29.82 -32.66 34.66
CA GLU A 150 29.11 -32.98 35.92
C GLU A 150 29.81 -32.43 37.18
N MET A 151 30.74 -31.53 37.08
CA MET A 151 31.41 -30.93 38.22
C MET A 151 30.47 -29.97 38.94
N LYS A 152 30.62 -29.85 40.27
CA LYS A 152 29.93 -28.79 41.05
C LYS A 152 30.95 -27.95 41.80
N ILE A 153 30.83 -26.64 41.67
CA ILE A 153 31.64 -25.65 42.33
C ILE A 153 30.74 -24.71 43.13
N GLU A 154 31.01 -24.57 44.45
CA GLU A 154 30.27 -23.65 45.31
C GLU A 154 30.89 -22.24 45.34
N GLY A 155 32.20 -22.13 45.20
CA GLY A 155 32.93 -20.89 45.10
C GLY A 155 32.99 -20.30 43.71
N GLY A 156 33.63 -19.14 43.58
CA GLY A 156 33.87 -18.51 42.25
C GLY A 156 34.93 -19.24 41.45
N VAL A 157 34.83 -19.10 40.13
CA VAL A 157 35.82 -19.69 39.19
C VAL A 157 36.45 -18.57 38.35
N ASP A 158 37.81 -18.51 38.40
CA ASP A 158 38.56 -17.54 37.59
C ASP A 158 39.38 -18.29 36.51
N MET A 159 39.04 -18.08 35.24
CA MET A 159 39.70 -18.62 34.07
C MET A 159 40.24 -17.53 33.13
N VAL A 160 40.46 -16.32 33.62
CA VAL A 160 40.92 -15.20 32.78
C VAL A 160 42.17 -15.57 32.02
N GLY A 161 42.13 -15.39 30.71
CA GLY A 161 43.26 -15.60 29.81
C GLY A 161 43.70 -17.06 29.66
N VAL A 162 42.92 -18.04 30.13
CA VAL A 162 43.17 -19.47 29.94
C VAL A 162 43.27 -19.81 28.45
N ARG A 163 44.19 -20.73 28.13
CA ARG A 163 44.27 -21.32 26.80
C ARG A 163 43.98 -22.82 26.87
N VAL A 164 43.00 -23.27 26.13
CA VAL A 164 42.66 -24.71 25.96
C VAL A 164 43.02 -25.10 24.54
N GLY A 165 43.83 -26.13 24.37
CA GLY A 165 44.33 -26.56 23.04
C GLY A 165 43.30 -27.32 22.21
N SER A 166 42.28 -27.92 22.86
CA SER A 166 41.23 -28.67 22.21
C SER A 166 39.86 -28.26 22.77
N ASN A 167 38.96 -29.23 23.08
CA ASN A 167 37.64 -28.91 23.63
C ASN A 167 37.70 -28.60 25.14
N LEU A 168 36.81 -27.73 25.57
CA LEU A 168 36.45 -27.52 26.96
C LEU A 168 35.03 -28.00 27.21
N GLU A 169 34.89 -29.03 28.03
CA GLU A 169 33.58 -29.64 28.31
C GLU A 169 33.13 -29.36 29.75
N MET A 170 31.93 -28.74 29.88
CA MET A 170 31.27 -28.44 31.18
C MET A 170 29.84 -28.98 31.17
N ASP A 171 29.57 -30.07 30.43
CA ASP A 171 28.25 -30.68 30.34
C ASP A 171 27.78 -31.14 31.72
N GLY A 172 26.54 -30.84 32.10
CA GLY A 172 25.97 -31.19 33.40
C GLY A 172 26.62 -30.52 34.63
N ALA A 173 27.56 -29.59 34.43
CA ALA A 173 28.27 -28.95 35.54
C ALA A 173 27.38 -27.90 36.22
N THR A 174 27.65 -27.64 37.52
CA THR A 174 26.99 -26.61 38.33
C THR A 174 27.99 -25.63 38.89
N PHE A 175 27.86 -24.38 38.55
CA PHE A 175 28.64 -23.28 39.03
C PHE A 175 27.73 -22.37 39.90
N SER A 176 27.87 -22.47 41.21
CA SER A 176 26.95 -21.81 42.17
C SER A 176 27.23 -20.30 42.28
N GLN A 177 28.44 -19.83 41.90
CA GLN A 177 28.88 -18.45 41.90
C GLN A 177 29.38 -18.04 40.52
N LYS A 178 29.98 -16.86 40.42
CA LYS A 178 30.51 -16.30 39.17
C LYS A 178 31.58 -17.18 38.50
N LEU A 179 31.39 -17.44 37.21
CA LEU A 179 32.35 -18.05 36.31
C LEU A 179 32.97 -16.95 35.41
N ASN A 180 34.22 -16.62 35.60
CA ASN A 180 34.95 -15.61 34.83
C ASN A 180 35.84 -16.27 33.78
N MET A 181 35.46 -16.20 32.54
CA MET A 181 36.19 -16.74 31.38
C MET A 181 36.71 -15.65 30.45
N ASN A 182 36.87 -14.43 30.93
CA ASN A 182 37.27 -13.32 30.05
C ASN A 182 38.61 -13.61 29.35
N SER A 183 38.68 -13.33 28.07
CA SER A 183 39.86 -13.53 27.20
C SER A 183 40.35 -14.98 27.08
N VAL A 184 39.50 -15.99 27.39
CA VAL A 184 39.82 -17.42 27.22
C VAL A 184 39.96 -17.70 25.72
N LYS A 185 40.91 -18.61 25.39
CA LYS A 185 41.07 -19.11 24.01
C LYS A 185 40.94 -20.63 24.00
N ILE A 186 40.00 -21.13 23.16
CA ILE A 186 39.71 -22.56 23.03
C ILE A 186 39.97 -22.96 21.59
N GLY A 187 40.92 -23.89 21.38
CA GLY A 187 41.31 -24.40 20.06
C GLY A 187 40.33 -25.45 19.47
N GLY A 188 39.38 -25.89 20.26
CA GLY A 188 38.29 -26.76 19.82
C GLY A 188 36.95 -26.11 20.10
N SER A 189 35.97 -26.88 20.59
CA SER A 189 34.63 -26.45 20.94
C SER A 189 34.47 -26.27 22.45
N LEU A 190 33.51 -25.42 22.83
CA LEU A 190 33.04 -25.20 24.21
C LEU A 190 31.66 -25.83 24.38
N TYR A 191 31.54 -26.76 25.33
CA TYR A 191 30.29 -27.45 25.62
C TYR A 191 29.80 -27.12 27.03
N LEU A 192 28.60 -26.57 27.13
CA LEU A 192 27.92 -26.15 28.35
C LEU A 192 26.49 -26.73 28.34
N ARG A 193 26.37 -28.04 28.07
CA ARG A 193 25.10 -28.73 27.76
C ARG A 193 24.59 -29.58 28.92
N GLY A 194 23.52 -30.36 28.64
CA GLY A 194 23.13 -31.49 29.47
C GLY A 194 22.70 -31.11 30.91
N LYS A 195 21.86 -30.09 31.04
CA LYS A 195 21.38 -29.55 32.32
C LYS A 195 22.48 -28.84 33.15
N ALA A 196 23.53 -28.36 32.47
CA ALA A 196 24.51 -27.52 33.16
C ALA A 196 23.84 -26.28 33.74
N SER A 197 24.26 -25.85 34.94
CA SER A 197 23.65 -24.73 35.64
C SER A 197 24.71 -23.71 36.05
N PHE A 198 24.50 -22.47 35.67
CA PHE A 198 25.40 -21.37 35.92
C PHE A 198 24.64 -20.21 36.56
N SER A 199 25.28 -19.53 37.53
CA SER A 199 24.79 -18.27 38.08
C SER A 199 25.15 -17.14 37.12
N GLU A 200 26.22 -16.38 37.36
CA GLU A 200 26.76 -15.31 36.53
C GLU A 200 27.94 -15.83 35.68
N VAL A 201 27.93 -15.53 34.38
CA VAL A 201 29.04 -15.93 33.51
C VAL A 201 29.57 -14.74 32.69
N GLU A 202 30.89 -14.51 32.82
CA GLU A 202 31.64 -13.51 32.08
C GLU A 202 32.52 -14.18 31.01
N MET A 203 32.24 -13.93 29.75
CA MET A 203 32.94 -14.49 28.58
C MET A 203 33.34 -13.38 27.58
N VAL A 204 33.73 -12.21 28.11
CA VAL A 204 34.12 -11.06 27.28
C VAL A 204 35.41 -11.36 26.50
N SER A 205 35.35 -11.12 25.17
CA SER A 205 36.49 -11.34 24.27
C SER A 205 37.02 -12.81 24.27
N VAL A 206 36.18 -13.77 24.56
CA VAL A 206 36.53 -15.22 24.39
C VAL A 206 36.66 -15.54 22.91
N PHE A 207 37.63 -16.38 22.58
CA PHE A 207 37.83 -16.93 21.24
C PHE A 207 37.65 -18.46 21.25
N VAL A 208 36.77 -18.99 20.40
CA VAL A 208 36.50 -20.40 20.22
C VAL A 208 36.69 -20.76 18.75
N GLU A 209 37.61 -21.65 18.43
CA GLU A 209 37.85 -22.08 17.05
C GLU A 209 36.73 -23.01 16.53
N GLY A 210 36.17 -23.84 17.39
CA GLY A 210 35.05 -24.71 17.09
C GLY A 210 33.69 -24.04 17.35
N ALA A 211 32.75 -24.83 17.84
CA ALA A 211 31.40 -24.39 18.20
C ALA A 211 31.28 -24.07 19.70
N VAL A 212 30.28 -23.33 20.06
CA VAL A 212 29.79 -23.14 21.44
C VAL A 212 28.38 -23.72 21.53
N GLU A 213 28.19 -24.66 22.46
CA GLU A 213 26.88 -25.29 22.66
C GLU A 213 26.43 -25.12 24.14
N MET A 214 25.23 -24.56 24.32
CA MET A 214 24.61 -24.27 25.61
C MET A 214 23.21 -24.93 25.69
N ASN A 215 22.99 -26.01 24.96
CA ASN A 215 21.67 -26.63 24.84
C ASN A 215 21.23 -27.28 26.15
N SER A 216 19.96 -27.15 26.50
CA SER A 216 19.34 -27.71 27.71
C SER A 216 20.05 -27.26 29.00
N SER A 217 20.57 -26.04 29.04
CA SER A 217 21.28 -25.47 30.21
C SER A 217 20.54 -24.29 30.80
N SER A 218 20.96 -23.88 32.00
CA SER A 218 20.31 -22.78 32.70
C SER A 218 21.33 -21.75 33.17
N PHE A 219 21.06 -20.50 32.87
CA PHE A 219 21.83 -19.34 33.29
C PHE A 219 20.89 -18.42 34.09
N SER A 220 21.02 -18.47 35.42
CA SER A 220 20.06 -17.79 36.31
C SER A 220 20.26 -16.30 36.47
N GLU A 221 21.45 -15.81 36.18
CA GLU A 221 21.81 -14.39 36.14
C GLU A 221 22.33 -13.97 34.76
N LYS A 222 23.22 -13.00 34.71
CA LYS A 222 23.75 -12.44 33.47
C LYS A 222 24.77 -13.38 32.79
N LEU A 223 24.59 -13.64 31.51
CA LEU A 223 25.55 -14.23 30.61
C LEU A 223 26.16 -13.14 29.71
N ASN A 224 27.39 -12.71 30.02
CA ASN A 224 28.05 -11.67 29.25
C ASN A 224 29.04 -12.29 28.26
N MET A 225 28.67 -12.24 26.97
CA MET A 225 29.47 -12.73 25.86
C MET A 225 29.84 -11.59 24.89
N ASN A 226 29.97 -10.37 25.41
CA ASN A 226 30.36 -9.24 24.58
C ASN A 226 31.71 -9.49 23.90
N LEU A 227 31.80 -9.14 22.61
CA LEU A 227 32.99 -9.36 21.78
C LEU A 227 33.45 -10.83 21.65
N ILE A 228 32.65 -11.81 22.02
CA ILE A 228 33.00 -13.23 21.78
C ILE A 228 33.23 -13.48 20.29
N ASN A 229 34.19 -14.32 19.97
CA ASN A 229 34.49 -14.74 18.62
C ASN A 229 34.45 -16.29 18.53
N VAL A 230 33.42 -16.80 17.85
CA VAL A 230 33.22 -18.24 17.61
C VAL A 230 33.37 -18.48 16.13
N SER A 231 34.39 -19.25 15.72
CA SER A 231 34.61 -19.54 14.29
C SER A 231 33.57 -20.52 13.73
N GLY A 232 33.05 -21.41 14.57
CA GLY A 232 31.96 -22.34 14.26
C GLY A 232 30.56 -21.69 14.49
N TYR A 233 29.61 -22.49 14.95
CA TYR A 233 28.27 -22.06 15.32
C TYR A 233 28.16 -21.82 16.84
N LEU A 234 27.15 -21.03 17.22
CA LEU A 234 26.70 -20.88 18.61
C LEU A 234 25.28 -21.44 18.72
N SER A 235 25.06 -22.39 19.65
CA SER A 235 23.74 -22.97 19.92
C SER A 235 23.32 -22.72 21.36
N MET A 236 22.15 -22.13 21.53
CA MET A 236 21.51 -21.76 22.79
C MET A 236 20.04 -22.26 22.75
N SER A 237 19.86 -23.56 22.56
CA SER A 237 18.60 -24.19 22.15
C SER A 237 18.16 -25.31 23.09
N ASP A 238 17.08 -26.02 22.73
CA ASP A 238 16.62 -27.27 23.35
C ASP A 238 16.30 -27.13 24.85
N ASP A 239 15.25 -26.34 25.16
CA ASP A 239 14.78 -26.06 26.52
C ASP A 239 15.80 -25.34 27.43
N ALA A 240 16.78 -24.65 26.88
CA ALA A 240 17.68 -23.83 27.66
C ALA A 240 16.96 -22.59 28.23
N ILE A 241 17.39 -22.17 29.41
CA ILE A 241 16.80 -21.02 30.14
C ILE A 241 17.86 -19.98 30.39
N PHE A 242 17.59 -18.80 29.90
CA PHE A 242 18.48 -17.66 30.05
C PHE A 242 17.76 -16.47 30.72
N SER A 243 18.47 -15.80 31.61
CA SER A 243 18.03 -14.52 32.15
C SER A 243 18.46 -13.39 31.21
N GLU A 244 19.46 -12.62 31.53
CA GLU A 244 20.01 -11.55 30.70
C GLU A 244 21.21 -12.05 29.87
N ILE A 245 21.24 -11.74 28.56
CA ILE A 245 22.34 -12.11 27.67
C ILE A 245 22.89 -10.87 26.98
N ASP A 246 24.23 -10.73 26.97
CA ASP A 246 24.92 -9.71 26.18
C ASP A 246 25.86 -10.39 25.16
N LEU A 247 25.46 -10.37 23.90
CA LEU A 247 26.25 -10.80 22.73
C LEU A 247 26.61 -9.61 21.83
N SER A 248 26.61 -8.40 22.39
CA SER A 248 26.92 -7.22 21.61
C SER A 248 28.32 -7.31 21.00
N SER A 249 28.41 -6.91 19.72
CA SER A 249 29.65 -6.95 18.94
C SER A 249 30.28 -8.36 18.82
N ALA A 250 29.55 -9.42 19.13
CA ALA A 250 29.99 -10.79 18.95
C ALA A 250 30.18 -11.15 17.47
N ARG A 251 31.07 -12.11 17.21
CA ARG A 251 31.29 -12.69 15.87
C ARG A 251 31.06 -14.19 15.89
N ILE A 252 30.09 -14.66 15.11
CA ILE A 252 29.77 -16.08 14.92
C ILE A 252 30.05 -16.41 13.45
N GLY A 253 31.01 -17.29 13.20
CA GLY A 253 31.47 -17.61 11.83
C GLY A 253 30.44 -18.40 11.01
N SER A 254 29.55 -19.15 11.69
CA SER A 254 28.50 -19.94 11.05
C SER A 254 27.12 -19.49 11.56
N ASN A 255 26.23 -20.43 11.94
CA ASN A 255 24.89 -20.15 12.41
C ASN A 255 24.82 -19.80 13.89
N LEU A 256 23.84 -18.98 14.25
CA LEU A 256 23.41 -18.76 15.62
C LEU A 256 22.01 -19.37 15.82
N TYR A 257 21.89 -20.34 16.73
CA TYR A 257 20.66 -21.04 17.05
C TYR A 257 20.12 -20.56 18.40
N LEU A 258 18.92 -19.96 18.40
CA LEU A 258 18.19 -19.47 19.55
C LEU A 258 16.78 -20.07 19.50
N THR A 259 16.67 -21.39 19.45
CA THR A 259 15.42 -22.08 19.17
C THR A 259 14.93 -22.91 20.36
N SER A 260 13.60 -23.05 20.49
CA SER A 260 12.97 -23.91 21.50
C SER A 260 13.47 -23.67 22.93
N SER A 261 13.66 -22.41 23.31
CA SER A 261 14.25 -21.99 24.60
C SER A 261 13.54 -20.77 25.16
N ASN A 262 13.85 -20.41 26.43
CA ASN A 262 13.24 -19.27 27.09
C ASN A 262 14.29 -18.17 27.36
N TYR A 263 14.01 -16.99 26.87
CA TYR A 263 14.82 -15.78 27.10
C TYR A 263 14.01 -14.83 27.98
N ASN A 264 14.20 -14.98 29.32
CA ASN A 264 13.30 -14.39 30.30
C ASN A 264 13.51 -12.89 30.51
N ASP A 265 14.62 -12.34 30.04
CA ASP A 265 14.92 -10.91 30.11
C ASP A 265 15.53 -10.40 28.81
N LYS A 266 16.46 -9.47 28.85
CA LYS A 266 17.04 -8.82 27.69
C LYS A 266 18.04 -9.72 26.97
N LEU A 267 17.88 -9.82 25.65
CA LEU A 267 18.85 -10.41 24.74
C LEU A 267 19.48 -9.32 23.88
N ASN A 268 20.70 -8.94 24.18
CA ASN A 268 21.43 -7.90 23.46
C ASN A 268 22.34 -8.50 22.39
N LEU A 269 21.93 -8.34 21.13
CA LEU A 269 22.65 -8.76 19.91
C LEU A 269 23.08 -7.54 19.09
N ASN A 270 23.19 -6.38 19.72
CA ASN A 270 23.57 -5.15 19.00
C ASN A 270 24.92 -5.30 18.32
N SER A 271 24.98 -4.94 17.05
CA SER A 271 26.21 -5.01 16.24
C SER A 271 26.82 -6.43 16.10
N ILE A 272 26.04 -7.48 16.37
CA ILE A 272 26.52 -8.87 16.16
C ILE A 272 26.78 -9.13 14.69
N HIS A 273 27.78 -9.97 14.42
CA HIS A 273 28.06 -10.49 13.09
C HIS A 273 27.84 -12.01 13.06
N VAL A 274 26.92 -12.49 12.22
CA VAL A 274 26.61 -13.90 11.99
C VAL A 274 26.94 -14.26 10.54
N GLY A 275 27.93 -15.12 10.34
CA GLY A 275 28.39 -15.55 9.02
C GLY A 275 27.41 -16.46 8.29
N GLY A 276 26.50 -17.11 9.00
CA GLY A 276 25.43 -17.95 8.49
C GLY A 276 24.04 -17.38 8.78
N ARG A 277 23.15 -18.25 9.26
CA ARG A 277 21.77 -17.92 9.63
C ARG A 277 21.64 -17.55 11.10
N LEU A 278 20.70 -16.71 11.44
CA LEU A 278 20.21 -16.52 12.80
C LEU A 278 18.81 -17.13 12.91
N LEU A 279 18.68 -18.17 13.73
CA LEU A 279 17.43 -18.89 13.95
C LEU A 279 16.88 -18.54 15.33
N MET A 280 15.72 -17.88 15.36
CA MET A 280 14.98 -17.48 16.56
C MET A 280 13.57 -18.07 16.50
N SER A 281 13.45 -19.36 16.20
CA SER A 281 12.20 -20.05 15.86
C SER A 281 11.85 -21.15 16.85
N GLY A 282 10.79 -21.94 16.62
CA GLY A 282 10.46 -23.13 17.40
C GLY A 282 9.76 -22.86 18.71
N LYS A 283 8.74 -21.96 18.73
CA LYS A 283 7.96 -21.58 19.92
C LYS A 283 8.79 -20.90 21.03
N THR A 284 9.90 -20.31 20.65
CA THR A 284 10.78 -19.56 21.56
C THR A 284 10.08 -18.31 22.07
N ILE A 285 10.27 -17.97 23.34
CA ILE A 285 9.73 -16.76 23.97
C ILE A 285 10.86 -15.79 24.25
N PHE A 286 10.74 -14.60 23.72
CA PHE A 286 11.68 -13.49 23.94
C PHE A 286 10.99 -12.33 24.63
N LYS A 287 11.63 -11.73 25.65
CA LYS A 287 11.08 -10.57 26.36
C LYS A 287 11.48 -9.26 25.70
N GLU A 288 12.77 -9.00 25.58
CA GLU A 288 13.34 -7.85 24.88
C GLU A 288 14.51 -8.30 24.03
N VAL A 289 14.54 -7.91 22.75
CA VAL A 289 15.63 -8.26 21.84
C VAL A 289 16.17 -7.03 21.15
N ASN A 290 17.48 -6.86 21.18
CA ASN A 290 18.18 -5.79 20.48
C ASN A 290 19.13 -6.37 19.42
N LEU A 291 18.75 -6.23 18.15
CA LEU A 291 19.51 -6.57 16.94
C LEU A 291 19.95 -5.31 16.16
N GLY A 292 19.98 -4.15 16.81
CA GLY A 292 20.41 -2.91 16.17
C GLY A 292 21.79 -3.05 15.52
N ASN A 293 21.95 -2.58 14.30
CA ASN A 293 23.20 -2.66 13.52
C ASN A 293 23.76 -4.09 13.31
N ALA A 294 23.00 -5.16 13.61
CA ALA A 294 23.44 -6.52 13.39
C ALA A 294 23.68 -6.81 11.90
N ASN A 295 24.64 -7.69 11.61
CA ASN A 295 24.95 -8.13 10.25
C ASN A 295 24.85 -9.65 10.17
N ILE A 296 23.83 -10.16 9.47
CA ILE A 296 23.54 -11.59 9.28
C ILE A 296 23.71 -11.90 7.81
N SER A 297 24.65 -12.77 7.48
CA SER A 297 24.96 -13.08 6.07
C SER A 297 23.91 -13.94 5.40
N GLY A 298 23.25 -14.84 6.14
CA GLY A 298 22.16 -15.69 5.68
C GLY A 298 20.77 -15.15 6.05
N ASN A 299 19.84 -16.08 6.31
CA ASN A 299 18.47 -15.74 6.76
C ASN A 299 18.44 -15.35 8.23
N LEU A 300 17.46 -14.50 8.56
CA LEU A 300 16.96 -14.28 9.92
C LEU A 300 15.57 -14.93 10.02
N GLU A 301 15.43 -15.94 10.90
CA GLU A 301 14.21 -16.75 11.02
C GLU A 301 13.60 -16.61 12.41
N MET A 302 12.36 -16.10 12.50
CA MET A 302 11.60 -15.87 13.74
C MET A 302 10.25 -16.60 13.72
N THR A 303 10.15 -17.62 12.90
CA THR A 303 8.92 -18.35 12.61
C THR A 303 8.35 -19.05 13.86
N GLY A 304 7.06 -18.81 14.15
CA GLY A 304 6.35 -19.44 15.25
C GLY A 304 6.78 -19.00 16.66
N SER A 305 7.57 -17.92 16.78
CA SER A 305 8.07 -17.43 18.08
C SER A 305 7.27 -16.24 18.61
N THR A 306 7.39 -15.99 19.91
CA THR A 306 6.67 -14.94 20.60
C THR A 306 7.64 -13.91 21.20
N PHE A 307 7.50 -12.68 20.79
CA PHE A 307 8.20 -11.53 21.35
C PHE A 307 7.21 -10.74 22.21
N THR A 308 7.39 -10.81 23.53
CA THR A 308 6.47 -10.20 24.52
C THR A 308 6.79 -8.74 24.83
N GLY A 309 7.93 -8.26 24.41
CA GLY A 309 8.37 -6.88 24.48
C GLY A 309 8.99 -6.42 23.15
N PRO A 310 9.69 -5.28 23.14
CA PRO A 310 10.20 -4.66 21.92
C PRO A 310 11.30 -5.49 21.24
N LEU A 311 11.24 -5.53 19.92
CA LEU A 311 12.25 -6.09 19.03
C LEU A 311 12.91 -4.94 18.23
N TYR A 312 14.12 -4.57 18.60
CA TYR A 312 14.89 -3.52 17.94
C TYR A 312 15.78 -4.10 16.86
N MET A 313 15.53 -3.77 15.60
CA MET A 313 16.30 -4.21 14.42
C MET A 313 16.70 -3.02 13.54
N ASN A 314 16.79 -1.83 14.10
CA ASN A 314 17.18 -0.64 13.35
C ASN A 314 18.56 -0.81 12.70
N SER A 315 18.67 -0.45 11.42
CA SER A 315 19.90 -0.55 10.63
C SER A 315 20.48 -1.97 10.50
N ILE A 316 19.67 -3.02 10.80
CA ILE A 316 20.08 -4.42 10.59
C ILE A 316 20.38 -4.68 9.12
N LYS A 317 21.34 -5.57 8.87
CA LYS A 317 21.65 -6.10 7.53
C LYS A 317 21.41 -7.61 7.53
N VAL A 318 20.55 -8.09 6.65
CA VAL A 318 20.30 -9.52 6.40
C VAL A 318 20.64 -9.79 4.93
N GLY A 319 21.61 -10.65 4.68
CA GLY A 319 22.08 -10.92 3.32
C GLY A 319 21.06 -11.68 2.47
N ASP A 320 20.27 -12.54 3.10
CA ASP A 320 19.19 -13.27 2.45
C ASP A 320 17.82 -12.75 2.88
N SER A 321 16.97 -13.58 3.49
CA SER A 321 15.58 -13.28 3.81
C SER A 321 15.33 -13.14 5.31
N LEU A 322 14.33 -12.34 5.65
CA LEU A 322 13.75 -12.23 7.00
C LEU A 322 12.40 -12.94 7.02
N PHE A 323 12.26 -13.98 7.87
CA PHE A 323 11.04 -14.75 8.05
C PHE A 323 10.44 -14.49 9.45
N MET A 324 9.21 -14.02 9.48
CA MET A 324 8.42 -13.72 10.66
C MET A 324 7.03 -14.37 10.53
N ASN A 325 6.98 -15.68 10.26
CA ASN A 325 5.81 -16.42 9.77
C ASN A 325 5.14 -17.31 10.83
N ASP A 326 4.10 -18.04 10.40
CA ASP A 326 3.49 -19.21 11.04
C ASP A 326 3.03 -18.95 12.49
N GLY A 327 2.23 -17.91 12.68
CA GLY A 327 1.69 -17.54 13.97
C GLY A 327 2.69 -16.86 14.89
N ALA A 328 3.81 -16.36 14.37
CA ALA A 328 4.72 -15.52 15.15
C ALA A 328 4.00 -14.28 15.70
N SER A 329 4.27 -13.93 16.96
CA SER A 329 3.62 -12.82 17.65
C SER A 329 4.64 -11.82 18.17
N PHE A 330 4.45 -10.56 17.82
CA PHE A 330 5.34 -9.46 18.15
C PHE A 330 4.58 -8.38 18.92
N ASP A 331 5.19 -7.84 19.97
CA ASP A 331 4.66 -6.68 20.67
C ASP A 331 4.88 -5.43 19.82
N SER A 332 6.13 -4.99 19.67
CA SER A 332 6.54 -3.91 18.79
C SER A 332 7.84 -4.26 18.06
N VAL A 333 7.99 -3.77 16.83
CA VAL A 333 9.14 -4.07 15.98
C VAL A 333 9.67 -2.79 15.35
N GLU A 334 10.96 -2.54 15.49
CA GLU A 334 11.66 -1.44 14.86
C GLU A 334 12.66 -1.94 13.82
N LEU A 335 12.37 -1.73 12.55
CA LEU A 335 13.18 -2.08 11.37
C LEU A 335 13.63 -0.83 10.60
N GLY A 336 13.69 0.31 11.24
CA GLY A 336 14.08 1.56 10.60
C GLY A 336 15.44 1.46 9.92
N SER A 337 15.51 1.88 8.64
CA SER A 337 16.73 1.84 7.83
C SER A 337 17.38 0.45 7.66
N ALA A 338 16.64 -0.62 7.93
CA ALA A 338 17.09 -2.00 7.73
C ALA A 338 17.35 -2.31 6.24
N ARG A 339 18.22 -3.28 5.97
CA ARG A 339 18.53 -3.74 4.61
C ARG A 339 18.40 -5.25 4.53
N ILE A 340 17.53 -5.76 3.67
CA ILE A 340 17.27 -7.18 3.46
C ILE A 340 17.57 -7.52 2.00
N GLY A 341 18.42 -8.51 1.79
CA GLY A 341 18.93 -8.87 0.45
C GLY A 341 17.92 -9.56 -0.46
N LYS A 342 16.93 -10.26 0.09
CA LYS A 342 15.94 -11.00 -0.71
C LYS A 342 14.51 -10.67 -0.30
N THR A 343 13.91 -11.41 0.60
CA THR A 343 12.49 -11.35 0.92
C THR A 343 12.26 -11.01 2.38
N ILE A 344 11.22 -10.24 2.67
CA ILE A 344 10.63 -10.21 4.00
C ILE A 344 9.28 -10.94 3.93
N SER A 345 9.08 -11.86 4.87
CA SER A 345 7.84 -12.62 4.95
C SER A 345 7.27 -12.56 6.36
N MET A 346 6.01 -12.11 6.48
CA MET A 346 5.25 -11.94 7.73
C MET A 346 3.90 -12.66 7.63
N ILE A 347 3.89 -13.83 6.97
CA ILE A 347 2.68 -14.59 6.66
C ILE A 347 2.07 -15.19 7.92
N GLY A 348 0.76 -14.95 8.15
CA GLY A 348 0.01 -15.52 9.25
C GLY A 348 0.44 -15.02 10.64
N SER A 349 1.02 -13.83 10.76
CA SER A 349 1.62 -13.32 12.00
C SER A 349 0.85 -12.15 12.59
N THR A 350 1.11 -11.86 13.87
CA THR A 350 0.43 -10.82 14.64
C THR A 350 1.40 -9.78 15.17
N PHE A 351 1.15 -8.52 14.86
CA PHE A 351 1.87 -7.36 15.37
C PHE A 351 0.91 -6.52 16.24
N LYS A 352 1.09 -6.58 17.55
CA LYS A 352 0.15 -6.01 18.53
C LYS A 352 0.20 -4.50 18.65
N ASN A 353 1.37 -3.92 18.40
CA ASN A 353 1.62 -2.47 18.45
C ASN A 353 2.24 -2.01 17.12
N THR A 354 3.22 -1.13 17.16
CA THR A 354 3.83 -0.54 15.96
C THR A 354 4.83 -1.49 15.30
N LEU A 355 4.73 -1.62 13.98
CA LEU A 355 5.76 -2.16 13.10
C LEU A 355 6.38 -0.99 12.33
N ASP A 356 7.54 -0.51 12.78
CA ASP A 356 8.24 0.59 12.12
C ASP A 356 9.28 0.06 11.12
N MET A 357 9.02 0.26 9.86
CA MET A 357 9.87 -0.07 8.71
C MET A 357 10.25 1.18 7.91
N ASN A 358 10.28 2.35 8.57
CA ASN A 358 10.64 3.59 7.91
C ASN A 358 12.03 3.50 7.26
N SER A 359 12.13 3.92 6.01
CA SER A 359 13.37 3.87 5.22
C SER A 359 13.97 2.45 5.07
N LEU A 360 13.17 1.40 5.27
CA LEU A 360 13.54 0.01 5.00
C LEU A 360 13.95 -0.15 3.53
N LYS A 361 14.96 -0.96 3.28
CA LYS A 361 15.30 -1.41 1.93
C LYS A 361 15.27 -2.92 1.85
N VAL A 362 14.40 -3.47 1.02
CA VAL A 362 14.37 -4.89 0.65
C VAL A 362 14.51 -5.02 -0.86
N GLU A 363 15.44 -5.87 -1.31
CA GLU A 363 15.69 -6.02 -2.76
C GLU A 363 14.61 -6.86 -3.46
N GLY A 364 13.96 -7.76 -2.76
CA GLY A 364 12.88 -8.61 -3.26
C GLY A 364 11.50 -8.19 -2.78
N PRO A 365 10.54 -9.11 -2.71
CA PRO A 365 9.18 -8.86 -2.25
C PRO A 365 9.05 -8.74 -0.73
N LEU A 366 7.99 -8.05 -0.30
CA LEU A 366 7.53 -7.97 1.09
C LEU A 366 6.13 -8.60 1.18
N PHE A 367 6.01 -9.72 1.89
CA PHE A 367 4.75 -10.45 2.10
C PHE A 367 4.20 -10.22 3.50
N MET A 368 2.99 -9.66 3.59
CA MET A 368 2.24 -9.35 4.81
C MET A 368 0.81 -9.89 4.66
N ARG A 369 0.64 -11.17 4.34
CA ARG A 369 -0.58 -11.78 3.84
C ARG A 369 -1.09 -12.95 4.69
N GLU A 370 -2.21 -13.58 4.29
CA GLU A 370 -2.79 -14.79 4.86
C GLU A 370 -3.17 -14.61 6.35
N LYS A 371 -4.12 -13.72 6.61
CA LYS A 371 -4.66 -13.39 7.94
C LYS A 371 -3.65 -12.75 8.89
N SER A 372 -2.61 -12.13 8.37
CA SER A 372 -1.71 -11.33 9.20
C SER A 372 -2.44 -10.13 9.77
N THR A 373 -2.15 -9.81 11.03
CA THR A 373 -2.80 -8.71 11.73
C THR A 373 -1.78 -7.69 12.21
N PHE A 374 -2.04 -6.44 11.91
CA PHE A 374 -1.18 -5.32 12.27
C PHE A 374 -2.02 -4.24 12.95
N ARG A 375 -1.50 -3.65 14.01
CA ARG A 375 -2.14 -2.48 14.61
C ARG A 375 -1.75 -1.23 13.85
N GLU A 376 -0.46 -0.97 13.70
CA GLU A 376 0.08 0.19 13.00
C GLU A 376 1.34 -0.21 12.23
N VAL A 377 1.47 0.25 10.98
CA VAL A 377 2.60 -0.05 10.11
C VAL A 377 3.16 1.24 9.51
N ASN A 378 4.44 1.46 9.66
CA ASN A 378 5.15 2.59 9.05
C ASN A 378 6.17 2.11 8.02
N LEU A 379 5.89 2.33 6.76
CA LEU A 379 6.75 2.08 5.59
C LEU A 379 7.16 3.41 4.90
N GLY A 380 7.14 4.52 5.63
CA GLY A 380 7.54 5.82 5.08
C GLY A 380 8.91 5.76 4.43
N SER A 381 9.03 6.24 3.19
CA SER A 381 10.28 6.22 2.41
C SER A 381 10.93 4.83 2.24
N ALA A 382 10.19 3.75 2.48
CA ALA A 382 10.70 2.40 2.27
C ALA A 382 10.89 2.09 0.78
N VAL A 383 11.83 1.20 0.47
CA VAL A 383 12.10 0.72 -0.89
C VAL A 383 11.95 -0.79 -0.93
N VAL A 384 10.94 -1.26 -1.67
CA VAL A 384 10.65 -2.67 -1.92
C VAL A 384 10.96 -2.95 -3.39
N GLY A 385 11.95 -3.77 -3.68
CA GLY A 385 12.37 -4.06 -5.06
C GLY A 385 11.39 -4.92 -5.84
N GLY A 386 10.65 -5.80 -5.16
CA GLY A 386 9.61 -6.65 -5.73
C GLY A 386 8.20 -6.16 -5.44
N ASN A 387 7.27 -7.10 -5.30
CA ASN A 387 5.90 -6.82 -4.90
C ASN A 387 5.79 -6.56 -3.40
N LEU A 388 4.81 -5.75 -3.02
CA LEU A 388 4.33 -5.62 -1.64
C LEU A 388 2.90 -6.18 -1.56
N GLU A 389 2.69 -7.20 -0.69
CA GLU A 389 1.41 -7.92 -0.61
C GLU A 389 0.83 -7.87 0.80
N LEU A 390 -0.38 -7.30 0.94
CA LEU A 390 -1.23 -7.32 2.13
C LEU A 390 -2.57 -8.01 1.80
N THR A 391 -2.51 -9.14 1.12
CA THR A 391 -3.69 -9.90 0.73
C THR A 391 -4.27 -10.65 1.94
N GLU A 392 -5.59 -10.57 2.15
CA GLU A 392 -6.30 -11.19 3.28
C GLU A 392 -5.75 -10.77 4.66
N SER A 393 -5.38 -9.51 4.82
CA SER A 393 -4.74 -8.99 6.03
C SER A 393 -5.52 -7.82 6.63
N THR A 394 -5.29 -7.56 7.91
CA THR A 394 -5.96 -6.48 8.64
C THR A 394 -4.94 -5.51 9.22
N VAL A 395 -5.10 -4.23 8.91
CA VAL A 395 -4.40 -3.13 9.58
C VAL A 395 -5.45 -2.29 10.32
N SER A 396 -5.50 -2.43 11.65
CA SER A 396 -6.55 -1.83 12.47
C SER A 396 -6.32 -0.36 12.83
N GLY A 397 -5.17 0.19 12.54
CA GLY A 397 -4.81 1.60 12.67
C GLY A 397 -4.24 2.13 11.37
N LYS A 398 -3.14 2.87 11.44
CA LYS A 398 -2.52 3.53 10.30
C LYS A 398 -1.53 2.63 9.56
N LEU A 399 -1.67 2.56 8.23
CA LEU A 399 -0.63 2.10 7.32
C LEU A 399 -0.03 3.32 6.60
N ASN A 400 1.17 3.72 6.97
CA ASN A 400 1.88 4.83 6.34
C ASN A 400 2.89 4.32 5.32
N MET A 401 2.69 4.67 4.05
CA MET A 401 3.61 4.38 2.95
C MET A 401 4.01 5.67 2.19
N ASN A 402 3.91 6.83 2.86
CA ASN A 402 4.26 8.09 2.22
C ASN A 402 5.67 8.05 1.64
N SER A 403 5.80 8.45 0.37
CA SER A 403 7.06 8.47 -0.37
C SER A 403 7.77 7.10 -0.48
N ALA A 404 7.06 6.00 -0.24
CA ALA A 404 7.61 4.66 -0.43
C ALA A 404 7.75 4.32 -1.93
N LYS A 405 8.68 3.40 -2.24
CA LYS A 405 8.89 2.89 -3.60
C LYS A 405 8.68 1.39 -3.65
N VAL A 406 7.78 0.92 -4.51
CA VAL A 406 7.51 -0.49 -4.78
C VAL A 406 7.87 -0.78 -6.23
N GLY A 407 8.90 -1.57 -6.48
CA GLY A 407 9.36 -1.87 -7.83
C GLY A 407 8.40 -2.72 -8.66
N GLY A 408 7.64 -3.59 -8.00
CA GLY A 408 6.57 -4.41 -8.58
C GLY A 408 5.18 -3.81 -8.36
N SER A 409 4.22 -4.67 -8.04
CA SER A 409 2.83 -4.31 -7.71
C SER A 409 2.62 -4.19 -6.21
N LEU A 410 1.66 -3.35 -5.83
CA LEU A 410 1.12 -3.27 -4.48
C LEU A 410 -0.26 -3.95 -4.43
N PHE A 411 -0.37 -5.02 -3.65
CA PHE A 411 -1.60 -5.80 -3.49
C PHE A 411 -2.22 -5.56 -2.10
N LEU A 412 -3.40 -4.95 -2.08
CA LEU A 412 -4.22 -4.64 -0.90
C LEU A 412 -5.62 -5.27 -1.10
N ARG A 413 -5.68 -6.56 -1.40
CA ARG A 413 -6.87 -7.26 -1.94
C ARG A 413 -7.30 -8.45 -1.08
N GLY A 414 -8.35 -9.16 -1.50
CA GLY A 414 -8.77 -10.41 -0.89
C GLY A 414 -9.44 -10.25 0.48
N SER A 415 -10.40 -9.33 0.60
CA SER A 415 -11.10 -9.04 1.87
C SER A 415 -10.19 -8.43 2.95
N SER A 416 -9.12 -7.76 2.56
CA SER A 416 -8.27 -7.02 3.48
C SER A 416 -9.00 -5.81 4.07
N SER A 417 -8.64 -5.42 5.29
CA SER A 417 -9.25 -4.29 5.99
C SER A 417 -8.22 -3.29 6.46
N PHE A 418 -8.44 -2.02 6.14
CA PHE A 418 -7.56 -0.89 6.46
C PHE A 418 -8.37 0.23 7.11
N GLN A 419 -7.89 0.76 8.24
CA GLN A 419 -8.53 1.90 8.89
C GLN A 419 -8.07 3.22 8.26
N GLU A 420 -6.76 3.46 8.18
CA GLU A 420 -6.17 4.63 7.54
C GLU A 420 -5.01 4.19 6.66
N LEU A 421 -4.98 4.62 5.39
CA LEU A 421 -3.94 4.28 4.44
C LEU A 421 -3.35 5.52 3.78
N ASN A 422 -2.09 5.80 4.04
CA ASN A 422 -1.37 6.91 3.43
C ASN A 422 -0.37 6.41 2.37
N LEU A 423 -0.71 6.61 1.11
CA LEU A 423 0.08 6.35 -0.09
C LEU A 423 0.54 7.67 -0.78
N GLY A 424 0.55 8.78 -0.07
CA GLY A 424 0.98 10.07 -0.62
C GLY A 424 2.39 9.99 -1.21
N ASN A 425 2.57 10.48 -2.42
CA ASN A 425 3.85 10.45 -3.15
C ASN A 425 4.48 9.06 -3.33
N VAL A 426 3.69 7.97 -3.19
CA VAL A 426 4.20 6.61 -3.42
C VAL A 426 4.56 6.41 -4.90
N GLU A 427 5.61 5.64 -5.17
CA GLU A 427 5.96 5.19 -6.52
C GLU A 427 5.76 3.68 -6.62
N ILE A 428 4.86 3.21 -7.50
CA ILE A 428 4.57 1.79 -7.77
C ILE A 428 4.93 1.50 -9.20
N GLY A 429 5.85 0.57 -9.45
CA GLY A 429 6.34 0.26 -10.79
C GLY A 429 5.32 -0.44 -11.70
N SER A 430 4.40 -1.20 -11.11
CA SER A 430 3.35 -1.94 -11.83
C SER A 430 1.96 -1.54 -11.34
N ASN A 431 1.11 -2.49 -10.94
CA ASN A 431 -0.27 -2.26 -10.54
C ASN A 431 -0.43 -1.93 -9.06
N LEU A 432 -1.49 -1.17 -8.75
CA LEU A 432 -2.06 -1.05 -7.41
C LEU A 432 -3.42 -1.76 -7.41
N GLU A 433 -3.56 -2.81 -6.58
CA GLU A 433 -4.78 -3.62 -6.51
C GLU A 433 -5.41 -3.55 -5.12
N MET A 434 -6.64 -3.02 -5.04
CA MET A 434 -7.44 -2.86 -3.81
C MET A 434 -8.76 -3.65 -3.89
N THR A 435 -8.81 -4.62 -4.78
CA THR A 435 -10.00 -5.41 -5.15
C THR A 435 -10.63 -6.11 -3.95
N GLY A 436 -11.93 -5.96 -3.74
CA GLY A 436 -12.71 -6.65 -2.72
C GLY A 436 -12.34 -6.32 -1.28
N SER A 437 -11.67 -5.19 -1.02
CA SER A 437 -11.17 -4.81 0.31
C SER A 437 -11.95 -3.62 0.89
N THR A 438 -11.80 -3.39 2.20
CA THR A 438 -12.49 -2.32 2.92
C THR A 438 -11.51 -1.30 3.47
N PHE A 439 -11.73 -0.05 3.13
CA PHE A 439 -11.00 1.13 3.61
C PHE A 439 -11.98 1.98 4.43
N SER A 440 -11.94 1.82 5.76
CA SER A 440 -12.95 2.42 6.66
C SER A 440 -12.64 3.86 7.07
N GLY A 441 -11.45 4.34 6.83
CA GLY A 441 -11.05 5.73 7.04
C GLY A 441 -10.49 6.36 5.77
N GLU A 442 -9.52 7.25 5.93
CA GLU A 442 -8.91 7.99 4.82
C GLU A 442 -7.95 7.11 4.01
N LEU A 443 -8.13 7.13 2.68
CA LEU A 443 -7.19 6.64 1.70
C LEU A 443 -6.55 7.83 0.99
N ASN A 444 -5.27 8.10 1.24
CA ASN A 444 -4.53 9.18 0.61
C ASN A 444 -3.58 8.65 -0.47
N LEU A 445 -3.84 8.99 -1.72
CA LEU A 445 -3.04 8.72 -2.93
C LEU A 445 -2.57 10.02 -3.61
N ASN A 446 -2.59 11.15 -2.90
CA ASN A 446 -2.17 12.42 -3.49
C ASN A 446 -0.75 12.35 -4.05
N SER A 447 -0.60 12.76 -5.31
CA SER A 447 0.67 12.73 -6.05
C SER A 447 1.31 11.33 -6.14
N ALA A 448 0.53 10.27 -5.95
CA ALA A 448 0.99 8.89 -6.15
C ALA A 448 1.32 8.64 -7.62
N LYS A 449 2.34 7.81 -7.87
CA LYS A 449 2.72 7.38 -9.22
C LYS A 449 2.59 5.88 -9.36
N VAL A 450 1.72 5.43 -10.24
CA VAL A 450 1.48 4.02 -10.54
C VAL A 450 1.81 3.77 -12.01
N GLY A 451 2.79 2.93 -12.29
CA GLY A 451 3.21 2.62 -13.66
C GLY A 451 2.18 1.84 -14.46
N GLY A 452 1.41 0.99 -13.80
CA GLY A 452 0.36 0.17 -14.38
C GLY A 452 -1.05 0.68 -14.10
N THR A 453 -1.97 -0.24 -13.85
CA THR A 453 -3.39 0.02 -13.57
C THR A 453 -3.65 0.12 -12.07
N VAL A 454 -4.59 0.97 -11.67
CA VAL A 454 -5.17 1.00 -10.33
C VAL A 454 -6.52 0.29 -10.37
N LEU A 455 -6.67 -0.78 -9.59
CA LEU A 455 -7.89 -1.58 -9.48
C LEU A 455 -8.53 -1.35 -8.09
N MET A 456 -9.73 -0.79 -8.09
CA MET A 456 -10.55 -0.48 -6.90
C MET A 456 -11.96 -1.06 -7.12
N ASP A 457 -12.05 -2.34 -7.46
CA ASP A 457 -13.22 -3.02 -8.00
C ASP A 457 -13.72 -4.19 -7.12
N ASN A 458 -14.71 -4.96 -7.62
CA ASN A 458 -15.22 -6.17 -6.96
C ASN A 458 -15.71 -5.96 -5.52
N ASP A 459 -16.74 -5.12 -5.33
CA ASP A 459 -17.35 -4.80 -4.03
C ASP A 459 -16.40 -4.13 -3.03
N ALA A 460 -15.31 -3.51 -3.47
CA ALA A 460 -14.44 -2.74 -2.61
C ALA A 460 -15.18 -1.54 -1.99
N LYS A 461 -14.89 -1.23 -0.73
CA LYS A 461 -15.57 -0.19 0.04
C LYS A 461 -14.60 0.86 0.51
N PHE A 462 -14.90 2.11 0.20
CA PHE A 462 -14.09 3.26 0.55
C PHE A 462 -14.93 4.29 1.32
N SER A 463 -14.42 4.75 2.46
CA SER A 463 -15.04 5.86 3.19
C SER A 463 -14.71 7.18 2.53
N PHE A 464 -13.44 7.40 2.20
CA PHE A 464 -12.92 8.63 1.62
C PHE A 464 -11.64 8.35 0.86
N ALA A 465 -11.46 8.93 -0.34
CA ALA A 465 -10.25 8.71 -1.14
C ALA A 465 -9.74 9.99 -1.80
N GLU A 466 -8.51 10.36 -1.46
CA GLU A 466 -7.77 11.47 -2.04
C GLU A 466 -6.79 10.97 -3.10
N MET A 467 -6.98 11.34 -4.35
CA MET A 467 -6.12 10.99 -5.50
C MET A 467 -5.70 12.23 -6.30
N GLY A 468 -5.68 13.39 -5.67
CA GLY A 468 -5.30 14.64 -6.32
C GLY A 468 -3.88 14.58 -6.89
N ASN A 469 -3.70 15.02 -8.13
CA ASN A 469 -2.43 14.98 -8.87
C ASN A 469 -1.80 13.58 -9.00
N ALA A 470 -2.55 12.50 -8.79
CA ALA A 470 -2.04 11.14 -9.00
C ALA A 470 -1.72 10.91 -10.49
N GLU A 471 -0.64 10.17 -10.77
CA GLU A 471 -0.22 9.78 -12.12
C GLU A 471 -0.36 8.26 -12.27
N ILE A 472 -1.28 7.80 -13.12
CA ILE A 472 -1.57 6.38 -13.38
C ILE A 472 -1.22 6.12 -14.85
N GLY A 473 -0.24 5.26 -15.11
CA GLY A 473 0.19 4.95 -16.47
C GLY A 473 -0.81 4.11 -17.26
N GLY A 474 -1.51 3.21 -16.57
CA GLY A 474 -2.58 2.38 -17.12
C GLY A 474 -3.97 2.99 -16.93
N GLY A 475 -4.97 2.14 -16.72
CA GLY A 475 -6.35 2.53 -16.38
C GLY A 475 -6.57 2.76 -14.89
N LEU A 476 -7.69 3.40 -14.57
CA LEU A 476 -8.25 3.43 -13.22
C LEU A 476 -9.61 2.72 -13.26
N GLU A 477 -9.72 1.59 -12.58
CA GLU A 477 -10.91 0.75 -12.58
C GLU A 477 -11.59 0.76 -11.21
N ILE A 478 -12.82 1.31 -11.17
CA ILE A 478 -13.64 1.44 -9.94
C ILE A 478 -15.01 0.79 -10.20
N SER A 479 -15.00 -0.40 -10.80
CA SER A 479 -16.24 -1.08 -11.18
C SER A 479 -16.84 -1.84 -10.00
N GLY A 480 -18.16 -1.70 -9.77
CA GLY A 480 -18.88 -2.43 -8.73
C GLY A 480 -18.52 -2.03 -7.29
N SER A 481 -17.93 -0.87 -7.05
CA SER A 481 -17.46 -0.44 -5.74
C SER A 481 -18.27 0.68 -5.12
N THR A 482 -18.13 0.88 -3.81
CA THR A 482 -18.91 1.87 -3.06
C THR A 482 -18.00 2.88 -2.37
N PHE A 483 -18.26 4.16 -2.63
CA PHE A 483 -17.66 5.30 -1.93
C PHE A 483 -18.73 5.98 -1.07
N SER A 484 -18.60 5.85 0.26
CA SER A 484 -19.55 6.47 1.20
C SER A 484 -19.26 7.95 1.49
N GLY A 485 -18.05 8.40 1.27
CA GLY A 485 -17.62 9.79 1.29
C GLY A 485 -17.23 10.30 -0.09
N GLU A 486 -16.26 11.22 -0.13
CA GLU A 486 -15.75 11.85 -1.34
C GLU A 486 -14.66 11.02 -2.01
N LEU A 487 -14.69 10.97 -3.35
CA LEU A 487 -13.57 10.55 -4.18
C LEU A 487 -13.03 11.79 -4.92
N ASN A 488 -11.85 12.22 -4.56
CA ASN A 488 -11.17 13.36 -5.17
C ASN A 488 -10.11 12.90 -6.19
N LEU A 489 -10.35 13.21 -7.46
CA LEU A 489 -9.46 12.91 -8.60
C LEU A 489 -8.92 14.19 -9.25
N ASN A 490 -8.96 15.34 -8.56
CA ASN A 490 -8.59 16.64 -9.12
C ASN A 490 -7.16 16.65 -9.68
N SER A 491 -7.03 17.08 -10.92
CA SER A 491 -5.76 17.15 -11.64
C SER A 491 -5.01 15.81 -11.79
N ALA A 492 -5.68 14.68 -11.53
CA ALA A 492 -5.10 13.37 -11.75
C ALA A 492 -4.86 13.11 -13.24
N LYS A 493 -3.91 12.23 -13.56
CA LYS A 493 -3.60 11.79 -14.92
C LYS A 493 -3.78 10.29 -15.03
N VAL A 494 -4.69 9.84 -15.87
CA VAL A 494 -4.94 8.44 -16.19
C VAL A 494 -4.53 8.19 -17.63
N GLY A 495 -3.47 7.41 -17.86
CA GLY A 495 -2.96 7.13 -19.20
C GLY A 495 -3.90 6.26 -20.04
N GLY A 496 -4.64 5.36 -19.40
CA GLY A 496 -5.63 4.48 -20.01
C GLY A 496 -7.06 4.97 -19.90
N THR A 497 -7.97 4.06 -19.64
CA THR A 497 -9.41 4.32 -19.43
C THR A 497 -9.73 4.50 -17.96
N LEU A 498 -10.63 5.44 -17.67
CA LEU A 498 -11.24 5.60 -16.35
C LEU A 498 -12.60 4.89 -16.35
N PHE A 499 -12.75 3.83 -15.55
CA PHE A 499 -13.99 3.09 -15.38
C PHE A 499 -14.61 3.39 -14.01
N LEU A 500 -15.86 3.87 -14.01
CA LEU A 500 -16.70 4.18 -12.86
C LEU A 500 -18.09 3.54 -13.07
N ASN A 501 -18.12 2.27 -13.46
CA ASN A 501 -19.26 1.58 -14.04
C ASN A 501 -19.74 0.37 -13.20
N ASP A 502 -20.60 -0.46 -13.80
CA ASP A 502 -21.07 -1.74 -13.25
C ASP A 502 -21.72 -1.65 -11.87
N GLY A 503 -22.57 -0.64 -11.66
CA GLY A 503 -23.31 -0.44 -10.42
C GLY A 503 -22.48 0.21 -9.30
N SER A 504 -21.34 0.83 -9.62
CA SER A 504 -20.58 1.62 -8.64
C SER A 504 -21.42 2.74 -8.04
N VAL A 505 -21.26 2.97 -6.74
CA VAL A 505 -22.02 3.98 -6.00
C VAL A 505 -21.07 5.02 -5.42
N PHE A 506 -21.26 6.28 -5.82
CA PHE A 506 -20.48 7.41 -5.34
C PHE A 506 -21.39 8.37 -4.55
N ASN A 507 -21.00 8.69 -3.32
CA ASN A 507 -21.66 9.75 -2.58
C ASN A 507 -21.30 11.11 -3.19
N GLU A 508 -20.01 11.39 -3.36
CA GLU A 508 -19.47 12.62 -3.93
C GLU A 508 -18.22 12.29 -4.75
N ILE A 509 -18.08 12.90 -5.93
CA ILE A 509 -16.91 12.70 -6.77
C ILE A 509 -16.49 14.00 -7.42
N ASP A 510 -15.21 14.33 -7.32
CA ASP A 510 -14.61 15.52 -7.87
C ASP A 510 -13.45 15.17 -8.80
N MET A 511 -13.55 15.59 -10.07
CA MET A 511 -12.61 15.26 -11.15
C MET A 511 -12.15 16.52 -11.90
N ILE A 512 -12.05 17.67 -11.23
CA ILE A 512 -11.65 18.93 -11.87
C ILE A 512 -10.28 18.80 -12.51
N GLY A 513 -10.19 19.11 -13.79
CA GLY A 513 -8.93 19.14 -14.51
C GLY A 513 -8.24 17.79 -14.71
N ILE A 514 -8.96 16.67 -14.51
CA ILE A 514 -8.41 15.33 -14.78
C ILE A 514 -8.03 15.17 -16.25
N TYR A 515 -6.94 14.49 -16.52
CA TYR A 515 -6.55 14.05 -17.86
C TYR A 515 -6.75 12.55 -18.01
N VAL A 516 -7.46 12.12 -19.07
CA VAL A 516 -7.68 10.71 -19.39
C VAL A 516 -7.25 10.44 -20.83
N GLY A 517 -6.26 9.57 -20.98
CA GLY A 517 -5.62 9.28 -22.28
C GLY A 517 -6.48 8.42 -23.23
N ASN A 518 -7.54 7.77 -22.72
CA ASN A 518 -8.45 6.99 -23.56
C ASN A 518 -9.90 7.41 -23.28
N ALA A 519 -10.72 6.63 -22.62
CA ALA A 519 -12.13 6.91 -22.42
C ALA A 519 -12.47 7.09 -20.93
N VAL A 520 -13.57 7.80 -20.65
CA VAL A 520 -14.23 7.84 -19.34
C VAL A 520 -15.55 7.06 -19.47
N VAL A 521 -15.76 6.06 -18.59
CA VAL A 521 -16.91 5.17 -18.62
C VAL A 521 -17.62 5.19 -17.27
N LEU A 522 -18.81 5.82 -17.22
CA LEU A 522 -19.66 5.93 -16.03
C LEU A 522 -20.96 5.14 -16.18
N ASN A 523 -20.98 4.15 -17.06
CA ASN A 523 -22.20 3.41 -17.39
C ASN A 523 -22.78 2.72 -16.17
N THR A 524 -24.11 2.85 -15.96
CA THR A 524 -24.87 2.23 -14.87
C THR A 524 -24.40 2.65 -13.45
N GLY A 525 -23.52 3.62 -13.34
CA GLY A 525 -23.08 4.18 -12.05
C GLY A 525 -24.17 5.02 -11.38
N THR A 526 -24.11 5.11 -10.05
CA THR A 526 -24.99 5.95 -9.22
C THR A 526 -24.20 7.04 -8.53
N PHE A 527 -24.58 8.29 -8.76
CA PHE A 527 -23.92 9.48 -8.23
C PHE A 527 -24.93 10.24 -7.37
N ASN A 528 -24.74 10.20 -6.04
CA ASN A 528 -25.74 10.73 -5.09
C ASN A 528 -25.66 12.25 -4.92
N LYS A 529 -24.46 12.82 -4.99
CA LYS A 529 -24.20 14.26 -4.97
C LYS A 529 -23.66 14.74 -6.31
N GLU A 530 -23.10 15.94 -6.35
CA GLU A 530 -22.56 16.56 -7.54
C GLU A 530 -21.49 15.71 -8.22
N LEU A 531 -21.62 15.55 -9.54
CA LEU A 531 -20.57 15.01 -10.38
C LEU A 531 -19.82 16.17 -11.04
N ASN A 532 -18.65 16.48 -10.53
CA ASN A 532 -17.86 17.62 -10.98
C ASN A 532 -16.74 17.18 -11.93
N MET A 533 -16.92 17.44 -13.20
CA MET A 533 -15.99 17.15 -14.30
C MET A 533 -15.53 18.44 -15.02
N ASN A 534 -15.40 19.54 -14.31
CA ASN A 534 -14.97 20.80 -14.90
C ASN A 534 -13.53 20.71 -15.43
N SER A 535 -13.29 21.31 -16.61
CA SER A 535 -11.98 21.36 -17.26
C SER A 535 -11.33 19.99 -17.50
N VAL A 536 -12.12 18.93 -17.59
CA VAL A 536 -11.64 17.57 -17.89
C VAL A 536 -11.11 17.51 -19.31
N LYS A 537 -10.02 16.81 -19.52
CA LYS A 537 -9.48 16.50 -20.84
C LYS A 537 -9.49 15.00 -21.10
N VAL A 538 -10.28 14.56 -22.13
CA VAL A 538 -10.41 13.15 -22.52
C VAL A 538 -10.01 13.00 -23.97
N GLU A 539 -8.99 12.19 -24.27
CA GLU A 539 -8.53 11.95 -25.65
C GLU A 539 -9.46 10.98 -26.41
N GLY A 540 -10.36 10.29 -25.74
CA GLY A 540 -11.38 9.44 -26.31
C GLY A 540 -12.80 9.94 -26.05
N SER A 541 -13.71 9.03 -25.78
CA SER A 541 -15.14 9.31 -25.51
C SER A 541 -15.46 9.30 -24.03
N VAL A 542 -16.52 10.02 -23.65
CA VAL A 542 -17.14 9.97 -22.32
C VAL A 542 -18.49 9.25 -22.45
N PHE A 543 -18.66 8.13 -21.73
CA PHE A 543 -19.87 7.32 -21.73
C PHE A 543 -20.55 7.39 -20.37
N ILE A 544 -21.74 7.98 -20.33
CA ILE A 544 -22.60 8.11 -19.14
C ILE A 544 -23.94 7.41 -19.44
N ARG A 545 -23.88 6.17 -19.92
CA ARG A 545 -25.06 5.44 -20.37
C ARG A 545 -25.76 4.70 -19.23
N GLY A 546 -27.05 4.89 -19.09
CA GLY A 546 -27.87 4.22 -18.04
C GLY A 546 -27.46 4.64 -16.62
N ALA A 547 -26.73 5.73 -16.44
CA ALA A 547 -26.30 6.23 -15.15
C ALA A 547 -27.42 6.96 -14.40
N SER A 548 -27.33 6.97 -13.07
CA SER A 548 -28.24 7.70 -12.19
C SER A 548 -27.52 8.87 -11.51
N LEU A 549 -27.79 10.10 -11.99
CA LEU A 549 -27.18 11.32 -11.49
C LEU A 549 -28.22 12.05 -10.63
N HIS A 550 -28.04 12.05 -9.32
CA HIS A 550 -29.07 12.54 -8.39
C HIS A 550 -28.92 14.04 -8.03
N ALA A 551 -27.82 14.66 -8.41
CA ALA A 551 -27.56 16.10 -8.21
C ALA A 551 -26.99 16.73 -9.49
N ASP A 552 -26.45 17.93 -9.39
CA ASP A 552 -25.92 18.68 -10.53
C ASP A 552 -24.71 17.95 -11.15
N THR A 553 -24.58 18.08 -12.47
CA THR A 553 -23.49 17.47 -13.25
C THR A 553 -22.79 18.56 -14.05
N ASN A 554 -21.53 18.78 -13.81
CA ASN A 554 -20.74 19.85 -14.38
C ASN A 554 -19.61 19.32 -15.26
N LEU A 555 -19.59 19.73 -16.54
CA LEU A 555 -18.50 19.50 -17.49
C LEU A 555 -18.06 20.83 -18.15
N ILE A 556 -18.15 21.93 -17.42
CA ILE A 556 -17.81 23.26 -17.89
C ILE A 556 -16.35 23.29 -18.38
N SER A 557 -16.09 23.89 -19.55
CA SER A 557 -14.77 24.05 -20.16
C SER A 557 -14.01 22.74 -20.38
N SER A 558 -14.72 21.62 -20.48
CA SER A 558 -14.11 20.30 -20.72
C SER A 558 -13.87 20.06 -22.21
N LYS A 559 -12.85 19.23 -22.52
CA LYS A 559 -12.49 18.85 -23.87
C LYS A 559 -12.54 17.34 -24.07
N ILE A 560 -13.33 16.89 -25.03
CA ILE A 560 -13.60 15.48 -25.35
C ILE A 560 -13.33 15.27 -26.84
N SER A 561 -12.28 14.51 -27.19
CA SER A 561 -11.92 14.23 -28.58
C SER A 561 -12.83 13.19 -29.25
N GLY A 562 -13.58 12.42 -28.46
CA GLY A 562 -14.57 11.46 -28.94
C GLY A 562 -16.01 11.96 -28.84
N ASN A 563 -16.89 11.06 -28.50
CA ASN A 563 -18.30 11.38 -28.20
C ASN A 563 -18.50 11.68 -26.72
N LEU A 564 -19.50 12.51 -26.40
CA LEU A 564 -20.16 12.54 -25.08
C LEU A 564 -21.50 11.82 -25.19
N GLU A 565 -21.71 10.74 -24.47
CA GLU A 565 -22.90 9.91 -24.57
C GLU A 565 -23.60 9.75 -23.22
N LEU A 566 -24.82 10.30 -23.12
CA LEU A 566 -25.68 10.33 -21.94
C LEU A 566 -26.89 9.41 -22.07
N ASP A 567 -26.90 8.55 -23.09
CA ASP A 567 -28.05 7.74 -23.50
C ASP A 567 -28.61 6.90 -22.35
N TYR A 568 -29.95 6.84 -22.22
CA TYR A 568 -30.70 6.06 -21.22
C TYR A 568 -30.43 6.43 -19.76
N SER A 569 -29.76 7.56 -19.49
CA SER A 569 -29.46 8.03 -18.14
C SER A 569 -30.63 8.78 -17.50
N THR A 570 -30.61 8.86 -16.17
CA THR A 570 -31.53 9.68 -15.39
C THR A 570 -30.76 10.80 -14.70
N ILE A 571 -31.06 12.04 -15.05
CA ILE A 571 -30.38 13.23 -14.54
C ILE A 571 -31.38 14.08 -13.75
N LYS A 572 -31.21 14.12 -12.43
CA LYS A 572 -32.12 14.83 -11.52
C LYS A 572 -31.68 16.25 -11.20
N GLY A 573 -30.43 16.58 -11.39
CA GLY A 573 -29.86 17.92 -11.23
C GLY A 573 -29.79 18.70 -12.52
N ASN A 574 -29.15 19.86 -12.49
CA ASN A 574 -28.77 20.61 -13.67
C ASN A 574 -27.61 19.92 -14.40
N LEU A 575 -27.57 20.05 -15.72
CA LEU A 575 -26.46 19.61 -16.55
C LEU A 575 -25.78 20.84 -17.16
N SER A 576 -24.57 21.16 -16.70
CA SER A 576 -23.80 22.29 -17.16
C SER A 576 -22.68 21.85 -18.11
N LEU A 577 -22.81 22.21 -19.36
CA LEU A 577 -21.86 21.90 -20.46
C LEU A 577 -21.35 23.20 -21.10
N ASP A 578 -21.29 24.27 -20.35
CA ASP A 578 -20.88 25.57 -20.88
C ASP A 578 -19.42 25.54 -21.31
N ASN A 579 -19.15 26.12 -22.48
CA ASN A 579 -17.81 26.17 -23.07
C ASN A 579 -17.16 24.79 -23.28
N ILE A 580 -17.97 23.70 -23.38
CA ILE A 580 -17.46 22.36 -23.67
C ILE A 580 -17.02 22.25 -25.13
N GLU A 581 -15.94 21.53 -25.38
CA GLU A 581 -15.52 21.12 -26.71
C GLU A 581 -15.70 19.61 -26.89
N VAL A 582 -16.62 19.17 -27.72
CA VAL A 582 -16.80 17.77 -28.13
C VAL A 582 -16.46 17.64 -29.61
N GLU A 583 -15.37 16.97 -29.96
CA GLU A 583 -14.92 16.91 -31.35
C GLU A 583 -15.86 16.10 -32.28
N ARG A 584 -16.64 15.17 -31.71
CA ARG A 584 -17.61 14.35 -32.46
C ARG A 584 -19.04 14.63 -32.02
N ASN A 585 -19.74 13.66 -31.45
CA ASN A 585 -21.17 13.74 -31.16
C ASN A 585 -21.44 13.93 -29.68
N LEU A 586 -22.52 14.66 -29.37
CA LEU A 586 -23.17 14.66 -28.07
C LEU A 586 -24.51 13.94 -28.22
N PHE A 587 -24.62 12.76 -27.62
CA PHE A 587 -25.86 11.96 -27.59
C PHE A 587 -26.48 11.99 -26.20
N ALA A 588 -27.74 12.40 -26.14
CA ALA A 588 -28.57 12.32 -24.93
C ALA A 588 -29.93 11.70 -25.30
N ARG A 589 -29.87 10.51 -25.92
CA ARG A 589 -31.07 9.81 -26.47
C ARG A 589 -31.74 8.98 -25.38
N ASN A 590 -33.08 9.01 -25.35
CA ASN A 590 -33.88 8.31 -24.33
C ASN A 590 -33.40 8.62 -22.89
N THR A 591 -32.90 9.82 -22.65
CA THR A 591 -32.41 10.31 -21.36
C THR A 591 -33.51 11.04 -20.62
N ILE A 592 -33.62 10.82 -19.31
CA ILE A 592 -34.65 11.41 -18.47
C ILE A 592 -34.05 12.58 -17.68
N PHE A 593 -34.50 13.81 -17.99
CA PHE A 593 -34.14 14.99 -17.20
C PHE A 593 -35.32 15.37 -16.30
N SER A 594 -35.02 15.79 -15.08
CA SER A 594 -36.06 16.24 -14.12
C SER A 594 -36.70 17.57 -14.55
N GLU A 595 -37.93 17.78 -14.11
CA GLU A 595 -38.66 19.03 -14.34
C GLU A 595 -37.94 20.23 -13.75
N GLU A 596 -38.10 21.40 -14.40
CA GLU A 596 -37.51 22.68 -14.01
C GLU A 596 -35.97 22.75 -13.97
N LYS A 597 -35.29 21.69 -14.35
CA LYS A 597 -33.84 21.68 -14.41
C LYS A 597 -33.32 22.21 -15.75
N LEU A 598 -32.12 22.81 -15.71
CA LEU A 598 -31.46 23.41 -16.85
C LEU A 598 -30.41 22.49 -17.47
N ILE A 599 -30.44 22.34 -18.77
CA ILE A 599 -29.37 21.80 -19.60
C ILE A 599 -28.71 23.00 -20.27
N SER A 600 -27.55 23.40 -19.83
CA SER A 600 -26.82 24.55 -20.37
C SER A 600 -25.66 24.09 -21.23
N LEU A 601 -25.58 24.62 -22.46
CA LEU A 601 -24.50 24.42 -23.43
C LEU A 601 -24.02 25.77 -23.98
N CYS A 602 -24.04 26.83 -23.17
CA CYS A 602 -23.62 28.15 -23.61
C CYS A 602 -22.15 28.12 -24.10
N PHE A 603 -21.91 28.71 -25.26
CA PHE A 603 -20.57 28.75 -25.92
C PHE A 603 -19.95 27.39 -26.23
N ALA A 604 -20.74 26.30 -26.22
CA ALA A 604 -20.28 24.95 -26.52
C ALA A 604 -19.93 24.79 -27.99
N THR A 605 -18.97 23.91 -28.27
CA THR A 605 -18.61 23.47 -29.64
C THR A 605 -18.79 21.97 -29.76
N ILE A 606 -19.68 21.54 -30.65
CA ILE A 606 -19.94 20.12 -30.96
C ILE A 606 -19.58 19.90 -32.43
N GLY A 607 -18.54 19.11 -32.69
CA GLY A 607 -18.00 18.94 -34.02
C GLY A 607 -18.94 18.23 -35.01
N SER A 608 -19.89 17.43 -34.51
CA SER A 608 -20.85 16.71 -35.35
C SER A 608 -22.29 16.89 -34.85
N THR A 609 -22.92 15.89 -34.27
CA THR A 609 -24.38 15.88 -33.97
C THR A 609 -24.64 16.12 -32.48
N LEU A 610 -25.63 16.97 -32.18
CA LEU A 610 -26.30 17.06 -30.89
C LEU A 610 -27.66 16.38 -31.00
N ASP A 611 -27.91 15.27 -30.29
CA ASP A 611 -29.10 14.44 -30.42
C ASP A 611 -29.83 14.22 -29.09
N PHE A 612 -31.06 14.73 -29.01
CA PHE A 612 -31.99 14.57 -27.89
C PHE A 612 -33.18 13.65 -28.21
N SER A 613 -33.08 12.79 -29.23
CA SER A 613 -34.18 11.95 -29.67
C SER A 613 -34.71 11.06 -28.56
N GLY A 614 -36.01 11.05 -28.34
CA GLY A 614 -36.71 10.19 -27.37
C GLY A 614 -36.54 10.58 -25.90
N SER A 615 -35.86 11.68 -25.60
CA SER A 615 -35.58 12.10 -24.23
C SER A 615 -36.74 12.86 -23.60
N GLU A 616 -36.81 12.81 -22.27
CA GLU A 616 -37.67 13.65 -21.47
C GLU A 616 -36.90 14.92 -21.08
N LEU A 617 -37.29 16.08 -21.57
CA LEU A 617 -36.55 17.33 -21.49
C LEU A 617 -37.31 18.38 -20.69
N SER A 618 -36.57 19.32 -20.12
CA SER A 618 -37.08 20.55 -19.45
C SER A 618 -36.51 21.80 -20.15
N ASN A 619 -35.69 22.59 -19.43
CA ASN A 619 -35.12 23.81 -19.97
C ASN A 619 -33.76 23.51 -20.65
N ILE A 620 -33.57 24.04 -21.87
CA ILE A 620 -32.32 23.91 -22.62
C ILE A 620 -31.85 25.31 -23.04
N GLU A 621 -30.58 25.59 -22.78
CA GLU A 621 -29.92 26.81 -23.23
C GLU A 621 -28.73 26.48 -24.13
N LEU A 622 -28.75 26.99 -25.38
CA LEU A 622 -27.73 26.79 -26.40
C LEU A 622 -27.13 28.12 -26.86
N THR A 623 -27.11 29.11 -26.01
CA THR A 623 -26.60 30.46 -26.37
C THR A 623 -25.20 30.41 -26.95
N SER A 624 -25.02 30.90 -28.17
CA SER A 624 -23.72 30.93 -28.89
C SER A 624 -23.07 29.56 -29.10
N THR A 625 -23.87 28.47 -29.12
CA THR A 625 -23.38 27.11 -29.37
C THR A 625 -23.13 26.88 -30.85
N GLN A 626 -22.08 26.15 -31.17
CA GLN A 626 -21.72 25.72 -32.52
C GLN A 626 -21.89 24.22 -32.68
N ILE A 627 -22.71 23.78 -33.65
CA ILE A 627 -22.96 22.36 -33.96
C ILE A 627 -22.57 22.09 -35.41
N GLY A 628 -21.52 21.31 -35.62
CA GLY A 628 -20.92 21.13 -36.95
C GLY A 628 -21.81 20.39 -37.95
N SER A 629 -22.71 19.52 -37.52
CA SER A 629 -23.59 18.74 -38.39
C SER A 629 -25.06 18.94 -38.01
N GLU A 630 -25.64 18.17 -37.10
CA GLU A 630 -27.08 18.15 -36.86
C GLU A 630 -27.47 18.50 -35.42
N LEU A 631 -28.51 19.34 -35.28
CA LEU A 631 -29.33 19.37 -34.07
C LEU A 631 -30.54 18.44 -34.31
N ARG A 632 -30.61 17.35 -33.55
CA ARG A 632 -31.59 16.30 -33.73
C ARG A 632 -32.59 16.24 -32.53
N LEU A 633 -33.88 16.47 -32.86
CA LEU A 633 -35.03 16.37 -31.93
C LEU A 633 -36.02 15.30 -32.42
N GLY A 634 -35.52 14.11 -32.72
CA GLY A 634 -36.23 13.01 -33.35
C GLY A 634 -35.93 12.88 -34.82
N SER A 635 -36.42 11.80 -35.45
CA SER A 635 -36.16 11.45 -36.87
C SER A 635 -37.46 11.04 -37.60
N GLY A 636 -37.75 11.72 -38.68
CA GLY A 636 -38.94 11.46 -39.47
C GLY A 636 -40.23 11.76 -38.70
N ARG A 637 -40.95 10.75 -38.21
CA ARG A 637 -42.10 10.91 -37.30
C ARG A 637 -41.93 10.10 -36.03
N SER A 638 -40.73 9.66 -35.75
CA SER A 638 -40.37 8.74 -34.66
C SER A 638 -39.49 9.41 -33.63
N TYR A 639 -39.66 9.01 -32.40
CA TYR A 639 -38.80 9.39 -31.25
C TYR A 639 -38.68 10.92 -30.99
N PRO A 640 -39.81 11.69 -31.00
CA PRO A 640 -39.74 13.08 -30.55
C PRO A 640 -39.36 13.12 -29.06
N PRO A 641 -38.64 14.13 -28.59
CA PRO A 641 -38.47 14.35 -27.18
C PRO A 641 -39.81 14.70 -26.52
N VAL A 642 -39.94 14.39 -25.24
CA VAL A 642 -41.11 14.75 -24.42
C VAL A 642 -40.73 15.93 -23.51
N TRP A 643 -41.42 17.04 -23.69
CA TRP A 643 -41.15 18.26 -22.91
C TRP A 643 -42.00 18.29 -21.63
N LYS A 644 -41.39 18.54 -20.49
CA LYS A 644 -42.04 18.55 -19.17
C LYS A 644 -42.24 19.94 -18.66
N GLY A 645 -43.36 20.20 -17.97
CA GLY A 645 -43.67 21.50 -17.33
C GLY A 645 -43.69 22.68 -18.29
N THR A 646 -43.26 23.84 -17.86
CA THR A 646 -43.16 25.10 -18.64
C THR A 646 -41.85 25.19 -19.41
N SER A 647 -41.51 24.18 -20.13
CA SER A 647 -40.21 24.01 -20.78
C SER A 647 -39.91 25.11 -21.81
N GLN A 648 -38.61 25.50 -21.83
CA GLN A 648 -38.07 26.52 -22.73
C GLN A 648 -36.81 26.01 -23.43
N MET A 649 -36.61 26.43 -24.69
CA MET A 649 -35.33 26.24 -25.41
C MET A 649 -34.83 27.56 -25.94
N ILE A 650 -33.64 27.96 -25.54
CA ILE A 650 -32.97 29.20 -25.95
C ILE A 650 -31.90 28.82 -26.98
N LEU A 651 -31.96 29.43 -28.18
CA LEU A 651 -31.05 29.20 -29.31
C LEU A 651 -30.35 30.50 -29.76
N TRP A 652 -30.12 31.45 -28.84
CA TRP A 652 -29.49 32.73 -29.19
C TRP A 652 -28.13 32.56 -29.82
N ASN A 653 -27.96 33.10 -31.03
CA ASN A 653 -26.72 33.02 -31.81
C ASN A 653 -26.18 31.58 -32.03
N THR A 654 -27.04 30.57 -31.89
CA THR A 654 -26.68 29.16 -32.16
C THR A 654 -26.51 28.92 -33.63
N THR A 655 -25.48 28.19 -34.01
CA THR A 655 -25.23 27.81 -35.40
C THR A 655 -25.18 26.30 -35.57
N VAL A 656 -25.91 25.76 -36.58
CA VAL A 656 -25.94 24.36 -36.89
C VAL A 656 -25.98 24.13 -38.41
N ALA A 657 -25.40 23.05 -38.93
CA ALA A 657 -25.49 22.77 -40.36
C ALA A 657 -26.90 22.29 -40.79
N ALA A 658 -27.52 21.43 -39.98
CA ALA A 658 -28.86 20.91 -40.24
C ALA A 658 -29.69 20.79 -38.96
N VAL A 659 -31.00 21.05 -39.12
CA VAL A 659 -31.99 20.81 -38.05
C VAL A 659 -32.88 19.62 -38.45
N GLN A 660 -32.98 18.61 -37.57
CA GLN A 660 -33.84 17.46 -37.77
C GLN A 660 -34.77 17.26 -36.57
N ASP A 661 -36.08 17.19 -36.82
CA ASP A 661 -37.08 16.90 -35.81
C ASP A 661 -38.17 15.91 -36.34
N ALA A 662 -38.99 15.38 -35.44
CA ALA A 662 -40.12 14.51 -35.75
C ALA A 662 -41.45 15.26 -35.99
N GLY A 663 -41.47 16.58 -35.92
CA GLY A 663 -42.64 17.44 -36.11
C GLY A 663 -42.67 18.60 -35.11
N VAL A 664 -43.72 19.44 -35.18
CA VAL A 664 -43.83 20.63 -34.32
C VAL A 664 -43.79 20.29 -32.84
N ASN A 665 -44.25 19.11 -32.45
CA ASN A 665 -44.24 18.64 -31.06
C ASN A 665 -42.81 18.23 -30.54
N SER A 666 -41.83 18.18 -31.43
CA SER A 666 -40.42 17.97 -31.00
C SER A 666 -39.84 19.19 -30.26
N TRP A 667 -40.50 20.30 -30.32
CA TRP A 667 -40.05 21.57 -29.75
C TRP A 667 -40.88 21.97 -28.55
N PRO A 668 -40.33 22.69 -27.54
CA PRO A 668 -41.10 23.14 -26.38
C PRO A 668 -42.11 24.28 -26.75
N GLU A 669 -42.96 24.62 -25.80
CA GLU A 669 -43.92 25.72 -26.01
C GLU A 669 -43.28 27.10 -26.06
N ASN A 670 -42.14 27.28 -25.37
CA ASN A 670 -41.38 28.49 -25.36
C ASN A 670 -40.04 28.31 -26.11
N LEU A 671 -39.85 29.12 -27.14
CA LEU A 671 -38.61 29.18 -27.91
C LEU A 671 -38.07 30.56 -27.92
N GLU A 672 -36.75 30.68 -27.99
CA GLU A 672 -36.03 31.92 -28.27
C GLU A 672 -35.07 31.68 -29.43
N LEU A 673 -35.33 32.28 -30.56
CA LEU A 673 -34.69 31.95 -31.85
C LEU A 673 -33.80 33.07 -32.39
N GLU A 674 -33.56 34.14 -31.66
CA GLU A 674 -32.76 35.25 -32.14
C GLU A 674 -31.33 34.87 -32.45
N GLY A 675 -30.84 35.14 -33.66
CA GLY A 675 -29.52 34.76 -34.12
C GLY A 675 -29.34 33.26 -34.47
N PHE A 676 -30.40 32.43 -34.33
CA PHE A 676 -30.31 31.01 -34.70
C PHE A 676 -30.14 30.86 -36.22
N THR A 677 -29.09 30.12 -36.61
CA THR A 677 -28.73 29.89 -38.01
C THR A 677 -28.55 28.41 -38.35
N TYR A 678 -29.03 28.00 -39.53
CA TYR A 678 -28.91 26.62 -40.02
C TYR A 678 -28.91 26.59 -41.54
N SER A 679 -28.16 25.69 -42.16
CA SER A 679 -28.06 25.64 -43.63
C SER A 679 -29.10 24.70 -44.26
N ARG A 680 -29.68 23.75 -43.49
CA ARG A 680 -30.58 22.72 -44.03
C ARG A 680 -31.69 22.40 -43.02
N LEU A 681 -32.86 22.07 -43.58
CA LEU A 681 -34.01 21.50 -42.88
C LEU A 681 -34.12 19.99 -43.21
N GLY A 682 -33.93 19.13 -42.21
CA GLY A 682 -33.82 17.64 -42.35
C GLY A 682 -32.39 17.18 -42.31
N GLY A 683 -32.18 15.95 -41.79
CA GLY A 683 -30.85 15.38 -41.54
C GLY A 683 -30.09 15.03 -42.81
N PHE A 684 -28.83 14.65 -42.67
CA PHE A 684 -27.95 14.20 -43.78
C PHE A 684 -28.12 12.72 -44.15
N GLY A 685 -29.05 11.99 -43.53
CA GLY A 685 -29.28 10.57 -43.77
C GLY A 685 -29.84 10.24 -45.15
N ALA A 686 -29.53 9.04 -45.66
CA ALA A 686 -29.83 8.57 -47.02
C ALA A 686 -31.30 8.29 -47.33
N THR A 687 -32.20 8.40 -46.40
CA THR A 687 -33.65 8.11 -46.61
C THR A 687 -34.42 9.40 -46.87
N GLY A 688 -34.94 9.54 -48.07
CA GLY A 688 -35.68 10.72 -48.61
C GLY A 688 -36.93 11.15 -47.83
N THR A 689 -37.23 10.58 -46.68
CA THR A 689 -38.31 10.98 -45.79
C THR A 689 -37.93 12.12 -44.84
N ALA A 690 -36.68 12.55 -44.83
CA ALA A 690 -36.14 13.54 -43.89
C ALA A 690 -36.10 14.99 -44.43
N ASN A 691 -36.66 15.25 -45.59
CA ASN A 691 -36.73 16.62 -46.15
C ASN A 691 -37.85 17.41 -45.43
N MET A 692 -37.49 18.04 -44.33
CA MET A 692 -38.45 18.89 -43.56
C MET A 692 -38.94 20.07 -44.35
N ALA A 693 -38.23 20.54 -45.40
CA ALA A 693 -38.67 21.65 -46.26
C ALA A 693 -39.98 21.33 -47.02
N GLU A 694 -40.36 20.05 -47.18
CA GLU A 694 -41.61 19.64 -47.80
C GLU A 694 -42.83 19.82 -46.88
N ARG A 695 -42.68 20.00 -45.58
CA ARG A 695 -43.77 20.21 -44.61
C ARG A 695 -44.69 21.35 -45.02
N LYS A 696 -45.89 21.35 -44.46
CA LYS A 696 -46.86 22.46 -44.66
C LYS A 696 -46.27 23.78 -44.09
N THR A 697 -46.51 24.84 -44.80
CA THR A 697 -46.10 26.22 -44.36
C THR A 697 -46.66 26.56 -42.98
N THR A 698 -47.84 26.08 -42.63
CA THR A 698 -48.46 26.26 -41.33
C THR A 698 -47.62 25.72 -40.17
N ASP A 699 -46.94 24.58 -40.41
CA ASP A 699 -46.15 23.94 -39.39
C ASP A 699 -44.89 24.79 -39.01
N PHE A 700 -44.28 25.40 -40.01
CA PHE A 700 -43.18 26.36 -39.82
C PHE A 700 -43.65 27.66 -39.15
N ILE A 701 -44.87 28.18 -39.51
CA ILE A 701 -45.40 29.36 -38.86
C ILE A 701 -45.67 29.07 -37.38
N ASN A 702 -46.30 27.93 -37.07
CA ASN A 702 -46.58 27.50 -35.68
C ASN A 702 -45.28 27.30 -34.89
N TRP A 703 -44.22 26.79 -35.49
CA TRP A 703 -42.91 26.68 -34.85
C TRP A 703 -42.32 28.05 -34.53
N LEU A 704 -42.32 29.01 -35.46
CA LEU A 704 -41.85 30.37 -35.24
C LEU A 704 -42.71 31.16 -34.26
N GLU A 705 -44.00 30.86 -34.14
CA GLU A 705 -44.91 31.52 -33.21
C GLU A 705 -44.69 31.12 -31.76
N ARG A 706 -43.95 30.01 -31.52
CA ARG A 706 -43.49 29.63 -30.16
C ARG A 706 -42.43 30.59 -29.58
N ASP A 707 -41.74 31.34 -30.44
CA ASP A 707 -40.88 32.43 -30.00
C ASP A 707 -41.74 33.63 -29.57
N LYS A 708 -41.91 33.82 -28.24
CA LYS A 708 -42.76 34.87 -27.67
C LYS A 708 -42.14 36.25 -27.75
N THR A 709 -40.83 36.36 -27.80
CA THR A 709 -40.05 37.60 -27.82
C THR A 709 -40.04 38.30 -29.17
N PHE A 710 -40.35 37.64 -30.24
CA PHE A 710 -40.38 38.03 -31.64
C PHE A 710 -39.20 38.87 -32.10
N SER A 711 -38.33 38.26 -32.87
CA SER A 711 -37.33 38.88 -33.72
C SER A 711 -37.70 38.67 -35.21
N PRO A 712 -37.46 39.62 -36.11
CA PRO A 712 -37.62 39.41 -37.54
C PRO A 712 -36.67 38.34 -38.11
N GLN A 713 -35.46 38.22 -37.56
CA GLN A 713 -34.37 37.41 -38.07
C GLN A 713 -34.76 35.91 -38.26
N PRO A 714 -35.41 35.22 -37.33
CA PRO A 714 -35.82 33.82 -37.55
C PRO A 714 -36.72 33.59 -38.76
N TYR A 715 -37.63 34.57 -39.01
CA TYR A 715 -38.48 34.51 -40.21
C TYR A 715 -37.71 34.72 -41.51
N GLU A 716 -36.82 35.72 -41.50
CA GLU A 716 -35.96 36.03 -42.67
C GLU A 716 -35.00 34.90 -42.99
N TYR A 717 -34.44 34.29 -41.92
CA TYR A 717 -33.48 33.18 -42.03
C TYR A 717 -34.15 31.90 -42.56
N LEU A 718 -35.28 31.49 -41.98
CA LEU A 718 -36.06 30.35 -42.45
C LEU A 718 -36.50 30.55 -43.93
N ALA A 719 -36.95 31.75 -44.29
CA ALA A 719 -37.30 32.03 -45.69
C ALA A 719 -36.13 31.90 -46.63
N LYS A 720 -34.93 32.34 -46.24
CA LYS A 720 -33.70 32.18 -47.01
C LYS A 720 -33.40 30.67 -47.22
N VAL A 721 -33.42 29.83 -46.18
CA VAL A 721 -33.17 28.39 -46.25
C VAL A 721 -34.20 27.66 -47.11
N LEU A 722 -35.49 28.00 -46.97
CA LEU A 722 -36.55 27.46 -47.82
C LEU A 722 -36.39 27.87 -49.31
N ASN A 723 -35.94 29.05 -49.59
CA ASN A 723 -35.67 29.51 -50.97
C ASN A 723 -34.51 28.74 -51.60
N GLU A 724 -33.40 28.58 -50.85
CA GLU A 724 -32.25 27.80 -51.24
C GLU A 724 -32.60 26.32 -51.44
N ALA A 725 -33.56 25.76 -50.67
CA ALA A 725 -34.07 24.44 -50.82
C ALA A 725 -35.06 24.25 -51.99
N GLY A 726 -35.39 25.30 -52.81
CA GLY A 726 -36.26 25.23 -53.96
C GLY A 726 -37.76 25.47 -53.63
N PHE A 727 -38.08 26.03 -52.45
CA PHE A 727 -39.47 26.32 -52.08
C PHE A 727 -39.79 27.81 -51.94
N PRO A 728 -39.65 28.63 -52.97
CA PRO A 728 -39.82 30.09 -52.92
C PRO A 728 -41.23 30.54 -52.47
N SER A 729 -42.25 29.74 -52.81
CA SER A 729 -43.61 30.03 -52.43
C SER A 729 -43.79 29.98 -50.93
N LYS A 730 -43.18 28.98 -50.26
CA LYS A 730 -43.19 28.86 -48.81
C LYS A 730 -42.36 29.94 -48.16
N ALA A 731 -41.18 30.24 -48.69
CA ALA A 731 -40.33 31.35 -48.24
C ALA A 731 -41.09 32.68 -48.18
N ASN A 732 -41.80 33.05 -49.27
CA ASN A 732 -42.62 34.25 -49.27
C ASN A 732 -43.77 34.21 -48.26
N ALA A 733 -44.41 33.09 -48.05
CA ALA A 733 -45.45 32.92 -47.02
C ALA A 733 -44.89 33.12 -45.59
N ILE A 734 -43.69 32.64 -45.29
CA ILE A 734 -43.01 32.85 -44.01
C ILE A 734 -42.71 34.32 -43.79
N LEU A 735 -42.09 35.00 -44.79
CA LEU A 735 -41.86 36.44 -44.70
C LEU A 735 -43.12 37.25 -44.44
N HIS A 736 -44.21 36.89 -45.16
CA HIS A 736 -45.51 37.54 -44.98
C HIS A 736 -46.03 37.32 -43.52
N ALA A 737 -45.90 36.08 -42.94
CA ALA A 737 -46.28 35.79 -41.59
C ALA A 737 -45.50 36.64 -40.58
N GLY A 738 -44.19 36.78 -40.77
CA GLY A 738 -43.31 37.63 -39.94
C GLY A 738 -43.75 39.09 -39.96
N ARG A 739 -44.02 39.67 -41.19
CA ARG A 739 -44.48 41.06 -41.28
C ARG A 739 -45.85 41.21 -40.63
N LYS A 740 -46.77 40.24 -40.79
CA LYS A 740 -48.09 40.24 -40.13
C LYS A 740 -47.95 40.22 -38.60
N ARG A 741 -47.10 39.39 -38.05
CA ARG A 741 -46.83 39.32 -36.62
C ARG A 741 -46.20 40.62 -36.08
N SER A 742 -45.20 41.19 -36.75
CA SER A 742 -44.62 42.49 -36.45
C SER A 742 -45.63 43.60 -36.37
N ARG A 743 -46.64 43.62 -37.30
CA ARG A 743 -47.72 44.56 -37.31
C ARG A 743 -48.66 44.42 -36.07
N HIS A 744 -49.00 43.16 -35.69
CA HIS A 744 -49.85 42.93 -34.53
C HIS A 744 -49.20 43.37 -33.22
N LEU A 745 -47.85 43.07 -33.09
CA LEU A 745 -47.11 43.44 -31.93
C LEU A 745 -46.89 44.97 -31.76
N ALA A 746 -46.85 45.73 -32.86
CA ALA A 746 -46.73 47.19 -32.83
C ALA A 746 -47.87 47.87 -32.07
N LEU A 747 -49.04 47.20 -32.00
CA LEU A 747 -50.21 47.70 -31.22
C LEU A 747 -50.29 47.14 -29.80
N LYS A 748 -49.52 46.10 -29.49
CA LYS A 748 -49.55 45.49 -28.15
C LYS A 748 -48.76 46.36 -27.17
N LYS A 749 -49.48 46.80 -26.12
CA LYS A 749 -48.86 47.57 -25.02
C LYS A 749 -48.12 46.58 -24.13
N ASP A 750 -46.77 46.66 -24.10
CA ASP A 750 -45.95 45.97 -23.11
C ASP A 750 -45.50 46.98 -22.07
N GLU A 751 -45.17 46.55 -20.84
CA GLU A 751 -44.77 47.41 -19.74
C GLU A 751 -43.61 48.36 -20.08
N GLN A 752 -42.77 47.97 -21.04
CA GLN A 752 -41.57 48.73 -21.46
C GLN A 752 -41.67 49.42 -22.84
N LYS A 753 -42.66 49.12 -23.69
CA LYS A 753 -42.77 49.67 -25.06
C LYS A 753 -44.05 50.41 -25.28
N LYS A 754 -43.95 51.68 -25.73
CA LYS A 754 -45.11 52.45 -26.22
C LYS A 754 -45.62 51.89 -27.53
N ARG A 755 -46.97 51.98 -27.76
CA ARG A 755 -47.56 51.54 -29.04
C ARG A 755 -46.96 52.37 -30.18
N ASP A 756 -46.44 51.68 -31.22
CA ASP A 756 -45.87 52.27 -32.42
C ASP A 756 -46.94 52.36 -33.51
N TYR A 757 -47.75 53.38 -33.44
CA TYR A 757 -48.80 53.59 -34.40
C TYR A 757 -48.27 53.87 -35.82
N PHE A 758 -47.10 54.49 -35.97
CA PHE A 758 -46.48 54.72 -37.27
C PHE A 758 -46.04 53.44 -37.92
N ARG A 759 -45.38 52.56 -37.20
CA ARG A 759 -44.98 51.24 -37.72
C ARG A 759 -46.17 50.39 -38.06
N TRP A 760 -47.25 50.40 -37.19
CA TRP A 760 -48.48 49.69 -37.51
C TRP A 760 -49.16 50.24 -38.76
N PHE A 761 -49.35 51.55 -38.93
CA PHE A 761 -49.93 52.17 -40.09
C PHE A 761 -49.16 51.90 -41.35
N GLY A 762 -47.83 52.04 -41.34
CA GLY A 762 -46.93 51.73 -42.48
C GLY A 762 -47.03 50.27 -42.90
N LEU A 763 -46.98 49.29 -41.94
CA LEU A 763 -47.12 47.89 -42.23
C LEU A 763 -48.55 47.52 -42.70
N THR A 764 -49.57 48.19 -42.20
CA THR A 764 -50.99 47.99 -42.67
C THR A 764 -51.20 48.51 -44.10
N LEU A 765 -50.60 49.65 -44.44
CA LEU A 765 -50.61 50.18 -45.79
C LEU A 765 -49.89 49.23 -46.76
N LEU A 766 -48.70 48.75 -46.44
CA LEU A 766 -47.93 47.82 -47.22
C LEU A 766 -48.65 46.42 -47.35
N GLN A 767 -49.39 46.01 -46.35
CA GLN A 767 -50.19 44.76 -46.45
C GLN A 767 -51.35 44.89 -47.39
N SER A 768 -52.12 46.01 -47.31
CA SER A 768 -53.31 46.19 -48.08
C SER A 768 -53.01 46.51 -49.54
N THR A 769 -51.94 47.28 -49.82
CA THR A 769 -51.60 47.69 -51.15
C THR A 769 -50.82 46.65 -51.95
N ILE A 770 -49.68 46.20 -51.46
CA ILE A 770 -48.69 45.36 -52.21
C ILE A 770 -48.45 44.02 -51.56
N GLY A 771 -49.20 43.68 -50.47
CA GLY A 771 -48.96 42.46 -49.72
C GLY A 771 -47.52 42.34 -49.17
N TYR A 772 -46.93 43.45 -48.71
CA TYR A 772 -45.56 43.64 -48.22
C TYR A 772 -44.51 43.49 -49.39
N GLY A 773 -44.91 43.44 -50.68
CA GLY A 773 -44.00 43.24 -51.80
C GLY A 773 -43.46 41.81 -51.95
N LEU A 774 -44.09 40.81 -51.35
CA LEU A 774 -43.61 39.44 -51.30
C LEU A 774 -44.32 38.52 -52.31
N GLY A 775 -43.55 37.87 -53.20
CA GLY A 775 -43.97 36.93 -54.19
C GLY A 775 -45.01 37.57 -55.15
N THR A 776 -46.00 36.80 -55.54
CA THR A 776 -47.07 37.25 -56.45
C THR A 776 -48.07 38.23 -55.83
N ARG A 777 -47.95 38.53 -54.55
CA ARG A 777 -48.88 39.37 -53.77
C ARG A 777 -48.82 40.86 -54.14
N TYR A 778 -47.71 41.30 -54.79
CA TYR A 778 -47.58 42.68 -55.27
C TYR A 778 -48.59 42.96 -56.41
N PHE A 779 -49.10 41.92 -57.06
CA PHE A 779 -50.20 42.13 -58.02
C PHE A 779 -51.47 42.73 -57.41
N ARG A 780 -51.58 42.75 -56.07
CA ARG A 780 -52.65 43.50 -55.39
C ARG A 780 -52.70 45.00 -55.78
N VAL A 781 -51.56 45.59 -56.20
CA VAL A 781 -51.49 46.94 -56.72
C VAL A 781 -52.42 47.10 -57.93
N LEU A 782 -52.56 46.10 -58.78
CA LEU A 782 -53.48 46.15 -59.96
C LEU A 782 -54.93 46.29 -59.46
N ILE A 783 -55.33 45.61 -58.37
CA ILE A 783 -56.69 45.75 -57.79
C ILE A 783 -56.92 47.17 -57.29
N TRP A 784 -55.89 47.73 -56.60
CA TRP A 784 -55.96 49.12 -56.20
C TRP A 784 -55.99 50.09 -57.35
N LEU A 785 -55.13 49.87 -58.38
CA LEU A 785 -55.18 50.70 -59.61
C LEU A 785 -56.56 50.63 -60.31
N LEU A 786 -57.11 49.43 -60.46
CA LEU A 786 -58.44 49.22 -61.02
C LEU A 786 -59.49 49.90 -60.10
N GLY A 787 -59.38 49.74 -58.78
CA GLY A 787 -60.25 50.37 -57.81
C GLY A 787 -60.20 51.88 -57.85
N PHE A 788 -59.00 52.46 -57.85
CA PHE A 788 -58.78 53.93 -58.01
C PHE A 788 -59.27 54.40 -59.39
N SER A 789 -58.96 53.67 -60.44
CA SER A 789 -59.48 53.97 -61.79
C SER A 789 -61.03 53.94 -61.85
N PHE A 790 -61.62 52.93 -61.16
CA PHE A 790 -63.06 52.85 -61.06
C PHE A 790 -63.65 54.00 -60.23
N VAL A 791 -63.11 54.32 -59.06
CA VAL A 791 -63.53 55.47 -58.26
C VAL A 791 -63.33 56.77 -59.03
N GLY A 792 -62.23 56.96 -59.73
CA GLY A 792 -61.98 58.10 -60.60
C GLY A 792 -63.04 58.20 -61.75
N PHE A 793 -63.39 57.08 -62.31
CA PHE A 793 -64.41 56.94 -63.29
C PHE A 793 -65.77 57.37 -62.71
N LEU A 794 -66.14 56.90 -61.51
CA LEU A 794 -67.40 57.30 -60.82
C LEU A 794 -67.43 58.77 -60.49
N VAL A 795 -66.28 59.36 -60.05
CA VAL A 795 -66.10 60.75 -59.75
C VAL A 795 -66.34 61.61 -60.99
N LEU A 796 -65.73 61.15 -62.13
CA LEU A 796 -65.95 61.81 -63.40
C LEU A 796 -67.39 61.72 -63.85
N LEU A 797 -68.07 60.60 -63.74
CA LEU A 797 -69.47 60.39 -63.94
C LEU A 797 -70.34 61.28 -63.08
N ALA A 798 -70.08 61.48 -61.77
CA ALA A 798 -70.84 62.25 -60.84
C ALA A 798 -70.60 63.74 -61.01
N SER A 799 -69.48 64.20 -61.55
CA SER A 799 -69.11 65.60 -61.74
C SER A 799 -69.63 66.21 -63.03
N ASN A 800 -70.29 65.51 -63.85
CA ASN A 800 -70.91 65.99 -65.15
C ASN A 800 -69.85 66.72 -65.99
N ILE A 801 -68.62 66.47 -65.85
CA ILE A 801 -67.54 66.97 -66.70
C ILE A 801 -67.38 66.04 -67.93
N ASN A 802 -67.83 66.53 -69.14
CA ASN A 802 -67.49 65.95 -70.38
C ASN A 802 -66.02 66.10 -70.67
N PRO A 803 -65.25 65.02 -70.76
CA PRO A 803 -63.82 65.21 -71.02
C PRO A 803 -63.64 65.78 -72.46
N SER A 804 -62.88 66.87 -72.55
CA SER A 804 -62.49 67.45 -73.82
C SER A 804 -61.66 66.45 -74.61
N PRO A 805 -61.69 66.49 -76.02
CA PRO A 805 -61.00 65.47 -76.81
C PRO A 805 -59.42 65.41 -76.59
N ASP A 806 -58.84 66.42 -75.96
CA ASP A 806 -57.39 66.51 -75.73
C ASP A 806 -56.86 65.75 -74.47
N TYR A 807 -57.78 65.31 -73.54
CA TYR A 807 -57.44 64.47 -72.44
C TYR A 807 -57.14 63.02 -72.81
N TYR A 808 -57.62 62.60 -74.00
CA TYR A 808 -57.31 61.20 -74.41
C TYR A 808 -55.90 61.02 -74.99
N LYS A 809 -55.19 62.07 -75.20
CA LYS A 809 -53.77 62.05 -75.76
C LYS A 809 -52.75 62.00 -74.64
N MET A 810 -53.10 62.28 -73.40
CA MET A 810 -52.17 62.24 -72.23
C MET A 810 -52.26 60.92 -71.38
N ALA A 811 -53.13 60.00 -71.69
CA ALA A 811 -53.31 58.75 -70.92
C ALA A 811 -52.71 57.48 -71.55
N TRP A 812 -51.85 57.63 -72.53
CA TRP A 812 -51.04 56.60 -73.14
C TRP A 812 -49.57 56.84 -72.93
#